data_520c733288af6c2d6160fbfb7a244598
#
_entry.id   520c733288af6c2d6160fbfb7a244598
#
_cell.length_a   1.000
_cell.length_b   1.000
_cell.length_c   1.000
_cell.angle_alpha   90.00
_cell.angle_beta   90.00
_cell.angle_gamma   90.00
#
_symmetry.space_group_name_H-M   'P 1'
#
loop_
_entity.id
_entity.type
_entity.pdbx_description
1 polymer ?
#
loop_
_entity_poly.entity_id
_entity_poly.type
_entity_poly.pdbx_seq_one_letter_code
_entity_poly.pdbx_strand_id
1 'polypeptide(L)'
;MRRKLLLSPLSGLLMVGSLLVAQPTAYAETPPAYEPTTESLNSHPVPRWFDNDKFGIFIHWGAYSVPAWGPRGSYAEWYWNYMNSPGSPTNAHHKATYGQDAGYDDFLRQWKADKFDPDDWVKLFKDAGAKYFVLTSKHHEGMALWDSKVSGRDTVDLGPGRDLAKELFAAARKGEDKLKAGFYYSLYEWYNPSYTGRQPTNPYTGAQVPYAGAPVVGDYVKDYMLPQMRELIDGYDPDIIWCDGQWEKPASYWKTAGVIADYYNKALRNGKEVAVANRCKIETGNLDSPELDFQTPEYAVKPDIDPIKWESSRGIAHSYGYNQNEPEEDHLTSDQLVDSLVDIVSKNGNLLLDIGPKADGTIPELQRQRLLDMGAWLKVNGEAIYGTTYWNRAEEKGGPDDVRYTVKDGTLYATALKWPGEQLTLGADLPVDHSTRITMLGSGAPLTWSRDEQGRVVVNTPPETGRHAYVFKIETPGVRELLRTTSSLAKEVAPGGTVSGELTVTNPGTRQAPATALTLTAPQGWTATLGASRVRPLGPGESVRVPITVTAPADVTPDPYTLGLGMRTGRMTTTTALPLRVNLPNLSLGRPATQKSTGYDAPASRAVDGNTDGNWGAGTTTHTAEPERQAWWQVDLGASAPLDGVDVWNRLDCCADRLKDFWVMASEQPFTDDDLDRARTAPGVTAVHVEDQAGSPGTVKFPAGTTGRYVRIQLASPSNPLSLAEVQVRGRQ
;
A
#
# COMPACT_ATOMS: atom_id res chain seq x y z
N MET A 1 -74.37 61.91 -39.96
CA MET A 1 -74.60 61.22 -41.24
C MET A 1 -74.19 59.76 -41.09
N ARG A 2 -75.14 58.97 -41.04
CA ARG A 2 -75.53 57.71 -41.64
C ARG A 2 -74.39 56.97 -42.44
N ARG A 3 -74.04 55.71 -42.02
CA ARG A 3 -74.29 54.42 -42.75
C ARG A 3 -73.72 53.32 -41.90
N LYS A 4 -74.51 52.50 -41.46
CA LYS A 4 -75.12 51.18 -41.63
C LYS A 4 -74.23 50.13 -42.31
N LEU A 5 -74.23 48.95 -41.62
CA LEU A 5 -74.30 47.57 -42.09
C LEU A 5 -72.94 46.88 -42.28
N LEU A 6 -72.73 45.61 -41.92
CA LEU A 6 -73.56 44.39 -41.88
C LEU A 6 -72.87 43.34 -40.92
N LEU A 7 -73.75 42.59 -40.28
CA LEU A 7 -73.34 41.32 -39.56
C LEU A 7 -73.09 40.18 -40.58
N SER A 8 -72.15 39.38 -40.32
CA SER A 8 -72.14 37.95 -40.68
C SER A 8 -71.32 37.13 -39.71
N PRO A 9 -71.75 35.92 -39.28
CA PRO A 9 -71.11 35.13 -38.25
C PRO A 9 -70.08 34.25 -38.88
N LEU A 10 -68.86 34.22 -38.26
CA LEU A 10 -67.85 33.20 -38.56
C LEU A 10 -67.63 32.34 -37.33
N SER A 11 -67.78 31.05 -37.55
CA SER A 11 -67.71 29.96 -36.66
C SER A 11 -66.39 29.94 -35.95
N GLY A 12 -66.39 29.81 -34.60
CA GLY A 12 -65.21 29.64 -33.77
C GLY A 12 -64.57 28.24 -33.93
N LEU A 13 -63.36 28.23 -34.34
CA LEU A 13 -62.46 27.04 -34.22
C LEU A 13 -61.60 27.21 -32.97
N LEU A 14 -61.92 26.48 -31.91
CA LEU A 14 -61.09 26.36 -30.74
C LEU A 14 -59.85 25.54 -31.13
N MET A 15 -58.67 26.18 -31.28
CA MET A 15 -57.37 25.51 -31.24
C MET A 15 -57.02 25.28 -29.78
N VAL A 16 -57.08 24.03 -29.33
CA VAL A 16 -56.47 23.56 -28.11
C VAL A 16 -54.93 23.46 -28.35
N GLY A 17 -54.22 24.49 -27.94
CA GLY A 17 -52.78 24.48 -27.92
C GLY A 17 -52.31 23.50 -26.85
N SER A 18 -51.86 22.31 -27.25
CA SER A 18 -51.13 21.39 -26.37
C SER A 18 -49.78 22.02 -26.02
N LEU A 19 -49.65 22.53 -24.80
CA LEU A 19 -48.36 22.85 -24.20
C LEU A 19 -47.57 21.51 -24.01
N LEU A 20 -46.69 21.21 -24.94
CA LEU A 20 -45.65 20.23 -24.74
C LEU A 20 -44.68 20.78 -23.66
N VAL A 21 -44.90 20.37 -22.40
CA VAL A 21 -43.89 20.50 -21.35
C VAL A 21 -42.77 19.60 -21.76
N ALA A 22 -41.67 20.18 -22.25
CA ALA A 22 -40.41 19.46 -22.44
C ALA A 22 -39.97 18.93 -21.05
N GLN A 23 -40.11 17.65 -20.84
CA GLN A 23 -39.47 16.99 -19.70
C GLN A 23 -37.97 17.22 -19.83
N PRO A 24 -37.26 17.61 -18.73
CA PRO A 24 -35.82 17.64 -18.76
C PRO A 24 -35.34 16.23 -19.12
N THR A 25 -34.65 16.10 -20.25
CA THR A 25 -33.87 14.89 -20.55
C THR A 25 -32.89 14.71 -19.41
N ALA A 26 -33.10 13.66 -18.60
CA ALA A 26 -32.10 13.20 -17.69
C ALA A 26 -30.84 12.94 -18.52
N TYR A 27 -29.82 13.74 -18.30
CA TYR A 27 -28.49 13.39 -18.80
C TYR A 27 -28.18 12.02 -18.22
N ALA A 28 -28.02 11.02 -19.03
CA ALA A 28 -27.51 9.74 -18.61
C ALA A 28 -26.14 10.04 -17.96
N GLU A 29 -26.03 9.81 -16.67
CA GLU A 29 -24.74 9.87 -15.99
C GLU A 29 -23.78 8.94 -16.75
N THR A 30 -22.65 9.47 -17.16
CA THR A 30 -21.59 8.65 -17.75
C THR A 30 -21.27 7.55 -16.73
N PRO A 31 -21.27 6.27 -17.10
CA PRO A 31 -20.96 5.20 -16.14
C PRO A 31 -19.63 5.50 -15.43
N PRO A 32 -19.48 5.15 -14.17
CA PRO A 32 -18.22 5.35 -13.46
C PRO A 32 -17.10 4.62 -14.22
N ALA A 33 -15.96 5.27 -14.40
CA ALA A 33 -14.81 4.65 -15.07
C ALA A 33 -14.14 3.57 -14.21
N TYR A 34 -14.28 3.67 -12.88
CA TYR A 34 -13.73 2.72 -11.91
C TYR A 34 -14.84 2.03 -11.14
N GLU A 35 -14.79 0.70 -11.15
CA GLU A 35 -15.66 -0.18 -10.37
C GLU A 35 -14.97 -0.56 -9.06
N PRO A 36 -15.72 -0.91 -7.99
CA PRO A 36 -15.16 -1.30 -6.70
C PRO A 36 -14.59 -2.74 -6.71
N THR A 37 -13.77 -3.05 -7.73
CA THR A 37 -13.07 -4.32 -7.90
C THR A 37 -11.58 -4.08 -7.88
N THR A 38 -10.82 -5.04 -7.38
CA THR A 38 -9.35 -4.97 -7.33
C THR A 38 -8.75 -4.69 -8.71
N GLU A 39 -9.23 -5.38 -9.73
CA GLU A 39 -8.77 -5.22 -11.11
C GLU A 39 -8.98 -3.78 -11.61
N SER A 40 -10.19 -3.26 -11.43
CA SER A 40 -10.52 -1.90 -11.87
C SER A 40 -9.71 -0.85 -11.11
N LEU A 41 -9.63 -0.95 -9.78
CA LEU A 41 -8.93 0.02 -8.96
C LEU A 41 -7.41 0.02 -9.21
N ASN A 42 -6.80 -1.16 -9.37
CA ASN A 42 -5.39 -1.29 -9.70
C ASN A 42 -5.05 -0.87 -11.14
N SER A 43 -6.04 -0.62 -11.99
CA SER A 43 -5.83 -0.03 -13.31
C SER A 43 -5.65 1.49 -13.29
N HIS A 44 -5.87 2.13 -12.12
CA HIS A 44 -5.63 3.57 -11.95
C HIS A 44 -4.14 3.89 -12.10
N PRO A 45 -3.77 4.85 -12.95
CA PRO A 45 -2.36 5.18 -13.15
C PRO A 45 -1.81 6.00 -11.99
N VAL A 46 -0.55 5.76 -11.66
CA VAL A 46 0.17 6.65 -10.73
C VAL A 46 0.12 8.09 -11.26
N PRO A 47 -0.34 9.08 -10.48
CA PRO A 47 -0.43 10.46 -10.93
C PRO A 47 0.92 11.03 -11.34
N ARG A 48 0.96 11.75 -12.46
CA ARG A 48 2.21 12.35 -12.95
C ARG A 48 2.84 13.31 -11.94
N TRP A 49 2.00 14.11 -11.28
CA TRP A 49 2.51 15.02 -10.25
C TRP A 49 3.16 14.26 -9.09
N PHE A 50 2.56 13.16 -8.60
CA PHE A 50 3.11 12.36 -7.50
C PHE A 50 4.45 11.73 -7.87
N ASP A 51 4.55 11.27 -9.13
CA ASP A 51 5.80 10.73 -9.63
C ASP A 51 6.89 11.80 -9.83
N ASN A 52 6.53 13.03 -10.16
CA ASN A 52 7.47 14.14 -10.40
C ASN A 52 7.91 14.86 -9.12
N ASP A 53 7.05 14.93 -8.12
CA ASP A 53 7.22 15.79 -6.95
C ASP A 53 8.16 15.22 -5.89
N LYS A 54 8.33 13.90 -5.81
CA LYS A 54 9.38 13.17 -5.08
C LYS A 54 9.47 13.38 -3.56
N PHE A 55 9.10 14.55 -3.03
CA PHE A 55 9.29 14.92 -1.64
C PHE A 55 8.02 15.55 -1.06
N GLY A 56 7.50 14.93 0.02
CA GLY A 56 6.38 15.38 0.80
C GLY A 56 6.68 15.44 2.29
N ILE A 57 5.82 16.15 3.04
CA ILE A 57 5.85 16.24 4.50
C ILE A 57 4.71 15.38 5.05
N PHE A 58 5.03 14.45 5.95
CA PHE A 58 4.06 13.77 6.78
C PHE A 58 3.88 14.57 8.08
N ILE A 59 2.68 14.57 8.65
CA ILE A 59 2.40 15.35 9.86
C ILE A 59 1.68 14.46 10.85
N HIS A 60 2.37 14.01 11.90
CA HIS A 60 1.75 13.32 13.02
C HIS A 60 1.46 14.29 14.15
N TRP A 61 0.20 14.75 14.22
CA TRP A 61 -0.24 15.72 15.22
C TRP A 61 -1.60 15.32 15.77
N GLY A 62 -1.71 15.32 17.09
CA GLY A 62 -2.89 14.85 17.79
C GLY A 62 -2.82 15.10 19.30
N ALA A 63 -3.77 14.56 20.05
CA ALA A 63 -3.79 14.70 21.51
C ALA A 63 -2.56 14.06 22.18
N TYR A 64 -1.90 13.09 21.53
CA TYR A 64 -0.63 12.50 22.00
C TYR A 64 0.52 13.53 22.04
N SER A 65 0.41 14.66 21.34
CA SER A 65 1.36 15.76 21.46
C SER A 65 1.28 16.50 22.80
N VAL A 66 0.22 16.29 23.60
CA VAL A 66 0.09 16.89 24.94
C VAL A 66 1.05 16.22 25.92
N PRO A 67 1.03 14.89 26.14
CA PRO A 67 2.06 14.24 26.94
C PRO A 67 3.42 14.26 26.23
N ALA A 68 3.46 14.26 24.92
CA ALA A 68 4.66 14.32 24.08
C ALA A 68 5.74 13.34 24.54
N TRP A 69 5.36 12.12 24.92
CA TRP A 69 6.24 11.20 25.62
C TRP A 69 6.12 9.77 25.07
N GLY A 70 7.25 9.20 24.79
CA GLY A 70 7.50 7.77 24.61
C GLY A 70 8.88 7.44 25.17
N PRO A 71 9.18 6.17 25.53
CA PRO A 71 10.56 5.77 25.75
C PRO A 71 11.42 6.13 24.54
N ARG A 72 12.71 6.42 24.76
CA ARG A 72 13.66 6.63 23.66
C ARG A 72 13.61 5.43 22.68
N GLY A 73 13.48 5.71 21.38
CA GLY A 73 13.32 4.68 20.34
C GLY A 73 11.93 4.04 20.27
N SER A 74 10.90 4.72 20.78
CA SER A 74 9.50 4.28 20.72
C SER A 74 8.59 5.38 20.21
N TYR A 75 7.41 5.03 19.73
CA TYR A 75 6.42 5.91 19.13
C TYR A 75 5.60 6.68 20.18
N ALA A 76 5.73 8.01 20.23
CA ALA A 76 4.95 8.86 21.13
C ALA A 76 3.46 8.94 20.72
N GLU A 77 3.14 8.83 19.45
CA GLU A 77 1.76 8.78 18.92
C GLU A 77 1.00 7.53 19.34
N TRP A 78 1.71 6.49 19.80
CA TRP A 78 1.11 5.28 20.39
C TRP A 78 0.88 5.40 21.91
N TYR A 79 0.94 6.61 22.46
CA TYR A 79 0.86 6.85 23.90
C TYR A 79 -0.31 6.14 24.56
N TRP A 80 -1.53 6.26 24.01
CA TRP A 80 -2.72 5.66 24.61
C TRP A 80 -2.67 4.12 24.60
N ASN A 81 -2.18 3.54 23.54
CA ASN A 81 -2.01 2.08 23.44
C ASN A 81 -1.03 1.57 24.52
N TYR A 82 0.14 2.21 24.60
CA TYR A 82 1.16 1.86 25.58
C TYR A 82 0.74 2.21 27.02
N MET A 83 0.00 3.28 27.23
CA MET A 83 -0.59 3.61 28.53
C MET A 83 -1.51 2.47 29.04
N ASN A 84 -2.28 1.85 28.15
CA ASN A 84 -3.17 0.74 28.48
C ASN A 84 -2.47 -0.63 28.53
N SER A 85 -1.16 -0.69 28.27
CA SER A 85 -0.39 -1.93 28.33
C SER A 85 0.30 -2.07 29.70
N PRO A 86 -0.20 -2.92 30.61
CA PRO A 86 0.37 -3.08 31.95
C PRO A 86 1.85 -3.46 31.88
N GLY A 87 2.68 -2.75 32.65
CA GLY A 87 4.12 -2.98 32.69
C GLY A 87 4.91 -2.23 31.60
N SER A 88 4.27 -1.55 30.66
CA SER A 88 4.99 -0.69 29.71
C SER A 88 5.58 0.54 30.42
N PRO A 89 6.71 1.08 29.93
CA PRO A 89 7.27 2.34 30.49
C PRO A 89 6.28 3.51 30.40
N THR A 90 5.46 3.59 29.34
CA THR A 90 4.43 4.63 29.17
C THR A 90 3.33 4.50 30.23
N ASN A 91 2.89 3.28 30.55
CA ASN A 91 1.93 3.04 31.64
C ASN A 91 2.49 3.53 32.98
N ALA A 92 3.74 3.19 33.32
CA ALA A 92 4.40 3.63 34.53
C ALA A 92 4.59 5.17 34.57
N HIS A 93 5.04 5.76 33.47
CA HIS A 93 5.21 7.21 33.32
C HIS A 93 3.87 7.95 33.52
N HIS A 94 2.80 7.50 32.85
CA HIS A 94 1.49 8.14 32.96
C HIS A 94 0.99 8.18 34.42
N LYS A 95 1.07 7.03 35.12
CA LYS A 95 0.68 6.93 36.53
C LYS A 95 1.50 7.84 37.42
N ALA A 96 2.81 7.92 37.17
CA ALA A 96 3.72 8.76 37.99
C ALA A 96 3.50 10.26 37.76
N THR A 97 3.20 10.68 36.51
CA THR A 97 3.13 12.07 36.09
C THR A 97 1.73 12.67 36.28
N TYR A 98 0.70 11.90 35.91
CA TYR A 98 -0.69 12.40 35.85
C TYR A 98 -1.61 11.75 36.92
N GLY A 99 -1.15 10.70 37.58
CA GLY A 99 -1.93 9.91 38.55
C GLY A 99 -2.75 8.80 37.90
N GLN A 100 -3.27 7.92 38.75
CA GLN A 100 -4.04 6.75 38.29
C GLN A 100 -5.45 7.08 37.78
N ASP A 101 -6.00 8.23 38.13
CA ASP A 101 -7.36 8.63 37.76
C ASP A 101 -7.41 9.45 36.47
N ALA A 102 -6.26 9.97 36.00
CA ALA A 102 -6.15 10.67 34.72
C ALA A 102 -6.37 9.72 33.56
N GLY A 103 -7.19 10.12 32.59
CA GLY A 103 -7.47 9.38 31.37
C GLY A 103 -6.88 10.03 30.12
N TYR A 104 -6.81 9.27 29.03
CA TYR A 104 -6.32 9.82 27.75
C TYR A 104 -7.18 10.99 27.26
N ASP A 105 -8.50 10.93 27.46
CA ASP A 105 -9.43 11.97 27.03
C ASP A 105 -9.25 13.31 27.76
N ASP A 106 -8.48 13.34 28.85
CA ASP A 106 -8.08 14.61 29.49
C ASP A 106 -7.09 15.39 28.60
N PHE A 107 -6.27 14.69 27.82
CA PHE A 107 -5.36 15.32 26.84
C PHE A 107 -6.13 15.95 25.67
N LEU A 108 -7.24 15.37 25.23
CA LEU A 108 -8.11 15.99 24.21
C LEU A 108 -8.55 17.38 24.64
N ARG A 109 -8.97 17.53 25.91
CA ARG A 109 -9.42 18.83 26.47
C ARG A 109 -8.29 19.81 26.74
N GLN A 110 -7.08 19.29 27.02
CA GLN A 110 -5.88 20.09 27.29
C GLN A 110 -5.23 20.61 25.99
N TRP A 111 -5.45 19.94 24.88
CA TRP A 111 -4.90 20.32 23.59
C TRP A 111 -5.52 21.61 23.08
N LYS A 112 -4.72 22.67 22.88
CA LYS A 112 -5.21 24.01 22.50
C LYS A 112 -4.78 24.46 21.12
N ALA A 113 -3.63 24.02 20.62
CA ALA A 113 -3.08 24.45 19.34
C ALA A 113 -3.05 26.00 19.17
N ASP A 114 -2.80 26.74 20.26
CA ASP A 114 -2.97 28.18 20.34
C ASP A 114 -1.92 28.97 19.56
N LYS A 115 -0.82 28.32 19.16
CA LYS A 115 0.22 28.88 18.30
C LYS A 115 0.21 28.27 16.88
N PHE A 116 -0.81 27.46 16.54
CA PHE A 116 -0.91 26.90 15.20
C PHE A 116 -1.17 28.00 14.18
N ASP A 117 -0.19 28.22 13.31
CA ASP A 117 -0.26 29.09 12.15
C ASP A 117 -0.10 28.26 10.85
N PRO A 118 -1.21 27.97 10.14
CA PRO A 118 -1.16 27.15 8.94
C PRO A 118 -0.40 27.81 7.78
N ASP A 119 -0.32 29.13 7.74
CA ASP A 119 0.45 29.85 6.71
C ASP A 119 1.96 29.72 6.96
N ASP A 120 2.42 29.75 8.24
CA ASP A 120 3.83 29.49 8.61
C ASP A 120 4.21 28.03 8.32
N TRP A 121 3.34 27.07 8.60
CA TRP A 121 3.60 25.67 8.27
C TRP A 121 3.76 25.47 6.77
N VAL A 122 2.82 25.97 5.96
CA VAL A 122 2.88 25.85 4.49
C VAL A 122 4.11 26.56 3.94
N LYS A 123 4.47 27.71 4.49
CA LYS A 123 5.70 28.40 4.12
C LYS A 123 6.93 27.54 4.40
N LEU A 124 7.02 26.94 5.59
CA LEU A 124 8.13 26.04 5.94
C LEU A 124 8.21 24.85 5.00
N PHE A 125 7.08 24.22 4.64
CA PHE A 125 7.06 23.08 3.72
C PHE A 125 7.59 23.47 2.33
N LYS A 126 7.20 24.63 1.83
CA LYS A 126 7.72 25.18 0.57
C LYS A 126 9.20 25.52 0.66
N ASP A 127 9.62 26.16 1.75
CA ASP A 127 11.03 26.50 1.98
C ASP A 127 11.90 25.24 2.09
N ALA A 128 11.35 24.14 2.63
CA ALA A 128 11.98 22.81 2.64
C ALA A 128 12.06 22.14 1.26
N GLY A 129 11.35 22.66 0.27
CA GLY A 129 11.26 22.09 -1.08
C GLY A 129 10.16 21.03 -1.24
N ALA A 130 9.35 20.75 -0.23
CA ALA A 130 8.25 19.80 -0.35
C ALA A 130 7.22 20.28 -1.38
N LYS A 131 6.59 19.33 -2.06
CA LYS A 131 5.58 19.56 -3.10
C LYS A 131 4.19 19.16 -2.66
N TYR A 132 4.10 18.34 -1.62
CA TYR A 132 2.86 17.87 -1.04
C TYR A 132 3.03 17.65 0.47
N PHE A 133 1.92 17.45 1.15
CA PHE A 133 1.92 16.96 2.53
C PHE A 133 0.77 15.98 2.75
N VAL A 134 0.91 15.15 3.79
CA VAL A 134 -0.13 14.25 4.28
C VAL A 134 -0.34 14.53 5.76
N LEU A 135 -1.56 14.96 6.15
CA LEU A 135 -1.93 15.22 7.53
C LEU A 135 -2.59 13.99 8.14
N THR A 136 -2.19 13.58 9.35
CA THR A 136 -2.97 12.63 10.13
C THR A 136 -4.34 13.22 10.47
N SER A 137 -5.30 13.03 9.58
CA SER A 137 -6.67 13.51 9.82
C SER A 137 -7.28 12.86 11.05
N LYS A 138 -7.01 11.57 11.26
CA LYS A 138 -7.38 10.80 12.45
C LYS A 138 -6.38 9.65 12.63
N HIS A 139 -5.66 9.59 13.74
CA HIS A 139 -4.81 8.47 14.14
C HIS A 139 -5.65 7.40 14.88
N HIS A 140 -5.03 6.31 15.33
CA HIS A 140 -5.69 5.15 15.96
C HIS A 140 -6.41 5.48 17.29
N GLU A 141 -6.12 6.63 17.91
CA GLU A 141 -6.81 7.10 19.14
C GLU A 141 -8.18 7.76 18.85
N GLY A 142 -8.50 7.95 17.57
CA GLY A 142 -9.82 8.33 17.10
C GLY A 142 -10.14 9.83 17.13
N MET A 143 -9.16 10.71 17.45
CA MET A 143 -9.39 12.16 17.40
C MET A 143 -9.35 12.66 15.96
N ALA A 144 -10.49 13.15 15.46
CA ALA A 144 -10.60 13.76 14.14
C ALA A 144 -10.08 15.21 14.15
N LEU A 145 -9.21 15.57 13.20
CA LEU A 145 -8.66 16.92 13.09
C LEU A 145 -9.54 17.85 12.22
N TRP A 146 -10.75 17.42 11.91
CA TRP A 146 -11.75 18.19 11.14
C TRP A 146 -13.10 18.22 11.85
N ASP A 147 -13.98 19.14 11.45
CA ASP A 147 -15.37 19.25 11.92
C ASP A 147 -16.21 18.06 11.37
N SER A 148 -16.15 16.92 12.05
CA SER A 148 -16.86 15.71 11.64
C SER A 148 -18.35 15.81 12.00
N LYS A 149 -19.22 15.43 11.06
CA LYS A 149 -20.66 15.32 11.32
C LYS A 149 -21.06 13.93 11.76
N VAL A 150 -20.11 12.99 11.72
CA VAL A 150 -20.28 11.60 12.16
C VAL A 150 -19.97 11.45 13.64
N SER A 151 -19.05 12.25 14.17
CA SER A 151 -18.51 12.12 15.51
C SER A 151 -18.16 13.47 16.11
N GLY A 152 -18.55 13.72 17.35
CA GLY A 152 -18.05 14.89 18.12
C GLY A 152 -16.69 14.62 18.80
N ARG A 153 -16.01 13.48 18.48
CA ARG A 153 -14.62 13.25 18.88
C ARG A 153 -13.70 13.91 17.88
N ASP A 154 -13.76 15.22 17.83
CA ASP A 154 -13.01 16.05 16.88
C ASP A 154 -12.46 17.33 17.51
N THR A 155 -11.62 18.04 16.77
CA THR A 155 -10.93 19.24 17.25
C THR A 155 -11.82 20.46 17.37
N VAL A 156 -13.02 20.45 16.81
CA VAL A 156 -14.00 21.54 16.95
C VAL A 156 -14.78 21.40 18.25
N ASP A 157 -15.27 20.21 18.56
CA ASP A 157 -16.09 19.94 19.73
C ASP A 157 -15.25 19.66 20.98
N LEU A 158 -14.07 19.04 20.79
CA LEU A 158 -13.12 18.72 21.87
C LEU A 158 -11.75 19.35 21.55
N GLY A 159 -11.08 19.91 22.54
CA GLY A 159 -9.72 20.43 22.38
C GLY A 159 -9.64 21.85 21.77
N PRO A 160 -9.00 22.03 20.60
CA PRO A 160 -8.68 23.37 20.05
C PRO A 160 -9.88 24.27 19.72
N GLY A 161 -11.08 23.72 19.48
CA GLY A 161 -12.24 24.47 19.01
C GLY A 161 -12.08 24.96 17.56
N ARG A 162 -11.28 24.28 16.74
CA ARG A 162 -10.90 24.66 15.38
C ARG A 162 -10.90 23.43 14.46
N ASP A 163 -11.29 23.62 13.19
CA ASP A 163 -11.09 22.65 12.13
C ASP A 163 -9.67 22.81 11.56
N LEU A 164 -8.73 22.09 12.17
CA LEU A 164 -7.30 22.20 11.87
C LEU A 164 -6.98 21.74 10.44
N ALA A 165 -7.64 20.69 9.97
CA ALA A 165 -7.51 20.18 8.62
C ALA A 165 -7.94 21.23 7.58
N LYS A 166 -9.08 21.85 7.76
CA LYS A 166 -9.60 22.89 6.86
C LYS A 166 -8.67 24.09 6.77
N GLU A 167 -8.16 24.55 7.90
CA GLU A 167 -7.25 25.68 7.94
C GLU A 167 -5.94 25.39 7.19
N LEU A 168 -5.33 24.22 7.40
CA LEU A 168 -4.10 23.83 6.72
C LEU A 168 -4.31 23.63 5.21
N PHE A 169 -5.40 22.95 4.82
CA PHE A 169 -5.73 22.76 3.40
C PHE A 169 -6.04 24.09 2.69
N ALA A 170 -6.70 25.02 3.38
CA ALA A 170 -6.95 26.35 2.84
C ALA A 170 -5.64 27.14 2.65
N ALA A 171 -4.71 27.06 3.59
CA ALA A 171 -3.39 27.69 3.48
C ALA A 171 -2.58 27.10 2.32
N ALA A 172 -2.58 25.77 2.17
CA ALA A 172 -1.86 25.06 1.09
C ALA A 172 -2.32 25.47 -0.32
N ARG A 173 -3.57 25.87 -0.46
CA ARG A 173 -4.19 26.23 -1.74
C ARG A 173 -4.11 27.73 -2.08
N LYS A 174 -3.47 28.55 -1.21
CA LYS A 174 -3.28 29.98 -1.46
C LYS A 174 -2.20 30.25 -2.52
N GLY A 175 -2.46 31.24 -3.36
CA GLY A 175 -1.49 31.72 -4.34
C GLY A 175 -1.33 30.81 -5.57
N GLU A 176 -0.26 31.04 -6.34
CA GLU A 176 0.05 30.28 -7.57
C GLU A 176 0.82 29.00 -7.28
N ASP A 177 1.76 29.03 -6.35
CA ASP A 177 2.56 27.89 -5.91
C ASP A 177 1.83 27.10 -4.82
N LYS A 178 0.89 26.27 -5.23
CA LYS A 178 0.04 25.46 -4.35
C LYS A 178 0.72 24.15 -3.99
N LEU A 179 0.63 23.74 -2.74
CA LEU A 179 0.99 22.38 -2.34
C LEU A 179 -0.17 21.41 -2.59
N LYS A 180 0.15 20.20 -3.00
CA LYS A 180 -0.78 19.09 -2.97
C LYS A 180 -1.03 18.68 -1.53
N ALA A 181 -2.28 18.37 -1.18
CA ALA A 181 -2.69 18.11 0.19
C ALA A 181 -3.39 16.75 0.31
N GLY A 182 -2.91 15.93 1.23
CA GLY A 182 -3.43 14.59 1.46
C GLY A 182 -3.81 14.35 2.91
N PHE A 183 -4.56 13.28 3.11
CA PHE A 183 -4.94 12.77 4.42
C PHE A 183 -4.38 11.38 4.68
N TYR A 184 -3.76 11.20 5.84
CA TYR A 184 -3.68 9.93 6.50
C TYR A 184 -4.99 9.70 7.25
N TYR A 185 -5.51 8.47 7.20
CA TYR A 185 -6.71 8.08 7.90
C TYR A 185 -6.56 6.66 8.48
N SER A 186 -6.68 6.53 9.82
CA SER A 186 -6.73 5.23 10.46
C SER A 186 -8.08 4.55 10.23
N LEU A 187 -8.06 3.33 9.66
CA LEU A 187 -9.26 2.54 9.41
C LEU A 187 -9.91 2.06 10.72
N TYR A 188 -9.13 1.80 11.77
CA TYR A 188 -9.63 1.38 13.07
C TYR A 188 -9.34 2.40 14.17
N GLU A 189 -9.95 2.22 15.31
CA GLU A 189 -9.70 3.00 16.52
C GLU A 189 -9.53 2.05 17.71
N TRP A 190 -8.41 2.13 18.42
CA TRP A 190 -8.03 1.20 19.49
C TRP A 190 -9.11 0.93 20.52
N TYR A 191 -9.90 1.95 20.85
CA TYR A 191 -10.82 1.90 21.99
C TYR A 191 -12.23 2.37 21.65
N ASN A 192 -12.58 2.53 20.38
CA ASN A 192 -13.94 2.86 19.97
C ASN A 192 -14.89 1.69 20.30
N PRO A 193 -15.93 1.93 21.11
CA PRO A 193 -16.85 0.86 21.51
C PRO A 193 -17.57 0.18 20.34
N SER A 194 -17.81 0.91 19.25
CA SER A 194 -18.44 0.33 18.06
C SER A 194 -17.51 -0.62 17.30
N TYR A 195 -16.19 -0.44 17.43
CA TYR A 195 -15.17 -1.32 16.83
C TYR A 195 -14.81 -2.48 17.73
N THR A 196 -14.55 -2.19 19.04
CA THR A 196 -14.09 -3.18 20.01
C THR A 196 -15.19 -4.00 20.65
N GLY A 197 -16.45 -3.56 20.52
CA GLY A 197 -17.61 -4.16 21.19
C GLY A 197 -17.67 -3.90 22.71
N ARG A 198 -16.79 -3.05 23.25
CA ARG A 198 -16.73 -2.76 24.69
C ARG A 198 -16.25 -1.33 24.96
N GLN A 199 -16.69 -0.78 26.10
CA GLN A 199 -16.17 0.50 26.60
C GLN A 199 -14.70 0.36 27.02
N PRO A 200 -13.86 1.38 26.79
CA PRO A 200 -12.50 1.39 27.30
C PRO A 200 -12.49 1.40 28.83
N THR A 201 -11.41 0.91 29.40
CA THR A 201 -11.22 0.85 30.86
C THR A 201 -9.96 1.60 31.27
N ASN A 202 -9.98 2.18 32.44
CA ASN A 202 -8.79 2.74 33.06
C ASN A 202 -7.83 1.60 33.41
N PRO A 203 -6.57 1.60 32.92
CA PRO A 203 -5.64 0.49 33.09
C PRO A 203 -5.16 0.29 34.54
N TYR A 204 -5.39 1.24 35.44
CA TYR A 204 -4.94 1.20 36.84
C TYR A 204 -6.04 0.79 37.80
N THR A 205 -7.29 1.19 37.53
CA THR A 205 -8.43 0.96 38.42
C THR A 205 -9.41 -0.10 37.90
N GLY A 206 -9.34 -0.41 36.59
CA GLY A 206 -10.29 -1.28 35.92
C GLY A 206 -11.68 -0.65 35.68
N ALA A 207 -11.89 0.58 36.11
CA ALA A 207 -13.16 1.27 35.93
C ALA A 207 -13.39 1.59 34.45
N GLN A 208 -14.64 1.47 33.98
CA GLN A 208 -15.00 1.92 32.62
C GLN A 208 -14.81 3.43 32.52
N VAL A 209 -14.25 3.87 31.37
CA VAL A 209 -14.10 5.29 31.05
C VAL A 209 -14.87 5.61 29.76
N PRO A 210 -15.40 6.83 29.62
CA PRO A 210 -16.08 7.22 28.40
C PRO A 210 -15.11 7.31 27.22
N TYR A 211 -15.60 6.99 26.03
CA TYR A 211 -14.96 7.32 24.76
C TYR A 211 -15.62 8.63 24.27
N ALA A 212 -15.05 9.78 24.70
CA ALA A 212 -15.73 11.06 24.58
C ALA A 212 -15.98 11.46 23.12
N GLY A 213 -17.16 11.99 22.82
CA GLY A 213 -17.57 12.55 21.54
C GLY A 213 -18.03 11.55 20.47
N ALA A 214 -17.58 10.30 20.50
CA ALA A 214 -17.97 9.33 19.49
C ALA A 214 -19.32 8.67 19.82
N PRO A 215 -20.25 8.58 18.86
CA PRO A 215 -21.48 7.81 19.04
C PRO A 215 -21.16 6.30 19.04
N VAL A 216 -21.98 5.53 19.75
CA VAL A 216 -21.95 4.06 19.61
C VAL A 216 -22.92 3.70 18.49
N VAL A 217 -22.39 3.09 17.42
CA VAL A 217 -23.16 2.69 16.23
C VAL A 217 -23.20 1.16 16.11
N GLY A 218 -24.14 0.66 15.31
CA GLY A 218 -24.32 -0.78 15.14
C GLY A 218 -23.28 -1.43 14.21
N ASP A 219 -22.82 -0.72 13.19
CA ASP A 219 -21.78 -1.16 12.24
C ASP A 219 -20.72 -0.07 12.13
N TYR A 220 -19.55 -0.31 12.74
CA TYR A 220 -18.43 0.63 12.76
C TYR A 220 -18.01 1.06 11.34
N VAL A 221 -17.91 0.12 10.41
CA VAL A 221 -17.45 0.42 9.05
C VAL A 221 -18.49 1.23 8.29
N LYS A 222 -19.74 0.76 8.27
CA LYS A 222 -20.83 1.35 7.50
C LYS A 222 -21.29 2.70 8.05
N ASP A 223 -21.44 2.80 9.38
CA ASP A 223 -22.12 3.92 10.02
C ASP A 223 -21.16 4.95 10.63
N TYR A 224 -19.84 4.65 10.66
CA TYR A 224 -18.83 5.53 11.24
C TYR A 224 -17.63 5.75 10.30
N MET A 225 -16.84 4.70 9.97
CA MET A 225 -15.57 4.80 9.24
C MET A 225 -15.77 5.30 7.80
N LEU A 226 -16.61 4.64 7.00
CA LEU A 226 -16.82 5.04 5.60
C LEU A 226 -17.50 6.41 5.47
N PRO A 227 -18.47 6.81 6.30
CA PRO A 227 -18.97 8.19 6.33
C PRO A 227 -17.89 9.22 6.61
N GLN A 228 -16.98 9.00 7.58
CA GLN A 228 -15.85 9.90 7.84
C GLN A 228 -14.90 10.02 6.65
N MET A 229 -14.57 8.91 5.98
CA MET A 229 -13.77 8.97 4.74
C MET A 229 -14.46 9.81 3.65
N ARG A 230 -15.78 9.70 3.51
CA ARG A 230 -16.56 10.52 2.56
C ARG A 230 -16.55 12.00 2.95
N GLU A 231 -16.65 12.34 4.23
CA GLU A 231 -16.51 13.74 4.70
C GLU A 231 -15.18 14.34 4.24
N LEU A 232 -14.08 13.61 4.42
CA LEU A 232 -12.75 14.06 3.99
C LEU A 232 -12.65 14.21 2.46
N ILE A 233 -13.13 13.24 1.71
CA ILE A 233 -13.10 13.25 0.24
C ILE A 233 -13.98 14.37 -0.32
N ASP A 234 -15.18 14.54 0.23
CA ASP A 234 -16.17 15.47 -0.33
C ASP A 234 -15.98 16.89 0.18
N GLY A 235 -15.61 17.05 1.43
CA GLY A 235 -15.47 18.35 2.07
C GLY A 235 -14.14 19.04 1.80
N TYR A 236 -13.06 18.26 1.65
CA TYR A 236 -11.70 18.80 1.57
C TYR A 236 -11.02 18.58 0.23
N ASP A 237 -11.57 17.71 -0.62
CA ASP A 237 -11.04 17.39 -1.96
C ASP A 237 -9.52 17.10 -1.93
N PRO A 238 -9.06 16.07 -1.20
CA PRO A 238 -7.64 15.75 -1.07
C PRO A 238 -7.01 15.32 -2.40
N ASP A 239 -5.68 15.43 -2.49
CA ASP A 239 -4.89 14.90 -3.61
C ASP A 239 -4.35 13.50 -3.32
N ILE A 240 -4.25 13.13 -2.02
CA ILE A 240 -3.76 11.82 -1.56
C ILE A 240 -4.68 11.29 -0.47
N ILE A 241 -4.98 9.99 -0.54
CA ILE A 241 -5.54 9.20 0.57
C ILE A 241 -4.49 8.17 1.01
N TRP A 242 -4.06 8.29 2.24
CA TRP A 242 -3.11 7.42 2.89
C TRP A 242 -3.79 6.70 4.06
N CYS A 243 -4.25 5.45 3.86
CA CYS A 243 -4.89 4.67 4.91
C CYS A 243 -3.86 4.01 5.83
N ASP A 244 -4.30 3.64 7.03
CA ASP A 244 -3.51 2.87 7.96
C ASP A 244 -4.42 2.01 8.87
N GLY A 245 -3.83 1.09 9.66
CA GLY A 245 -4.62 0.22 10.54
C GLY A 245 -5.32 -0.93 9.83
N GLN A 246 -4.93 -1.25 8.60
CA GLN A 246 -5.55 -2.28 7.77
C GLN A 246 -5.27 -3.72 8.24
N TRP A 247 -4.26 -3.93 9.08
CA TRP A 247 -3.72 -5.26 9.42
C TRP A 247 -4.64 -6.11 10.29
N GLU A 248 -5.54 -5.52 11.09
CA GLU A 248 -6.36 -6.28 12.05
C GLU A 248 -7.51 -7.06 11.41
N LYS A 249 -8.02 -6.62 10.28
CA LYS A 249 -9.20 -7.20 9.64
C LYS A 249 -8.98 -7.41 8.14
N PRO A 250 -9.70 -8.37 7.51
CA PRO A 250 -9.62 -8.58 6.07
C PRO A 250 -10.23 -7.43 5.27
N ALA A 251 -9.92 -7.34 3.96
CA ALA A 251 -10.47 -6.32 3.06
C ALA A 251 -12.01 -6.33 2.99
N SER A 252 -12.61 -7.52 3.08
CA SER A 252 -14.07 -7.71 3.12
C SER A 252 -14.74 -7.05 4.33
N TYR A 253 -14.01 -6.89 5.44
CA TYR A 253 -14.47 -6.14 6.60
C TYR A 253 -14.41 -4.62 6.35
N TRP A 254 -13.29 -4.11 5.85
CA TRP A 254 -13.07 -2.67 5.68
C TRP A 254 -13.93 -2.07 4.56
N LYS A 255 -14.22 -2.83 3.50
CA LYS A 255 -15.08 -2.41 2.38
C LYS A 255 -14.65 -1.08 1.73
N THR A 256 -13.37 -0.78 1.74
CA THR A 256 -12.80 0.49 1.23
C THR A 256 -12.91 0.64 -0.29
N ALA A 257 -12.98 -0.47 -1.04
CA ALA A 257 -13.03 -0.46 -2.49
C ALA A 257 -14.11 0.47 -3.06
N GLY A 258 -15.31 0.49 -2.44
CA GLY A 258 -16.41 1.36 -2.89
C GLY A 258 -16.10 2.85 -2.75
N VAL A 259 -15.56 3.28 -1.62
CA VAL A 259 -15.23 4.70 -1.40
C VAL A 259 -14.04 5.14 -2.25
N ILE A 260 -13.09 4.24 -2.53
CA ILE A 260 -11.95 4.52 -3.42
C ILE A 260 -12.42 4.66 -4.88
N ALA A 261 -13.31 3.78 -5.35
CA ALA A 261 -13.92 3.91 -6.68
C ALA A 261 -14.65 5.26 -6.84
N ASP A 262 -15.44 5.65 -5.83
CA ASP A 262 -16.11 6.95 -5.81
C ASP A 262 -15.11 8.11 -5.87
N TYR A 263 -13.99 8.01 -5.14
CA TYR A 263 -12.93 9.01 -5.11
C TYR A 263 -12.25 9.17 -6.47
N TYR A 264 -11.83 8.07 -7.10
CA TYR A 264 -11.24 8.09 -8.44
C TYR A 264 -12.20 8.63 -9.49
N ASN A 265 -13.47 8.21 -9.44
CA ASN A 265 -14.49 8.70 -10.35
C ASN A 265 -14.80 10.20 -10.16
N LYS A 266 -14.78 10.68 -8.91
CA LYS A 266 -14.90 12.12 -8.61
C LYS A 266 -13.73 12.90 -9.19
N ALA A 267 -12.51 12.41 -8.98
CA ALA A 267 -11.29 13.02 -9.51
C ALA A 267 -11.33 13.08 -11.05
N LEU A 268 -11.69 11.97 -11.70
CA LEU A 268 -11.80 11.88 -13.14
C LEU A 268 -12.80 12.90 -13.71
N ARG A 269 -14.00 13.02 -13.10
CA ARG A 269 -15.01 14.03 -13.52
C ARG A 269 -14.50 15.46 -13.38
N ASN A 270 -13.64 15.72 -12.41
CA ASN A 270 -13.07 17.05 -12.14
C ASN A 270 -11.75 17.31 -12.90
N GLY A 271 -11.29 16.38 -13.73
CA GLY A 271 -9.99 16.49 -14.41
C GLY A 271 -8.81 16.57 -13.45
N LYS A 272 -8.92 15.95 -12.28
CA LYS A 272 -7.93 15.94 -11.21
C LYS A 272 -7.22 14.57 -11.18
N GLU A 273 -5.90 14.57 -11.02
CA GLU A 273 -5.13 13.37 -10.71
C GLU A 273 -5.00 13.23 -9.19
N VAL A 274 -5.26 12.03 -8.66
CA VAL A 274 -5.22 11.73 -7.22
C VAL A 274 -4.44 10.44 -6.98
N ALA A 275 -3.93 10.23 -5.76
CA ALA A 275 -3.17 9.06 -5.37
C ALA A 275 -3.77 8.36 -4.14
N VAL A 276 -3.71 7.03 -4.10
CA VAL A 276 -4.16 6.20 -2.98
C VAL A 276 -3.09 5.20 -2.59
N ALA A 277 -2.74 5.18 -1.29
CA ALA A 277 -1.76 4.25 -0.75
C ALA A 277 -2.29 2.80 -0.71
N ASN A 278 -1.38 1.83 -0.87
CA ASN A 278 -1.71 0.40 -0.83
C ASN A 278 -2.28 -0.09 0.51
N ARG A 279 -2.12 0.68 1.60
CA ARG A 279 -2.71 0.37 2.92
C ARG A 279 -4.23 0.53 2.98
N CYS A 280 -4.87 1.09 1.97
CA CYS A 280 -6.32 1.16 1.93
C CYS A 280 -7.01 -0.21 1.76
N LYS A 281 -6.23 -1.28 1.61
CA LYS A 281 -6.60 -2.71 1.69
C LYS A 281 -7.85 -3.06 0.89
N ILE A 282 -7.70 -3.08 -0.41
CA ILE A 282 -8.79 -3.53 -1.29
C ILE A 282 -8.84 -5.06 -1.42
N GLU A 283 -7.73 -5.76 -1.21
CA GLU A 283 -7.65 -7.22 -1.29
C GLU A 283 -6.71 -7.81 -0.22
N THR A 284 -5.41 -7.91 -0.48
CA THR A 284 -4.47 -8.63 0.42
C THR A 284 -3.94 -7.77 1.55
N GLY A 285 -3.82 -6.46 1.33
CA GLY A 285 -3.20 -5.53 2.26
C GLY A 285 -1.73 -5.84 2.59
N ASN A 286 -1.06 -6.59 1.71
CA ASN A 286 0.37 -6.78 1.78
C ASN A 286 1.07 -5.49 1.34
N LEU A 287 1.95 -4.94 2.18
CA LEU A 287 2.68 -3.70 1.89
C LEU A 287 3.60 -3.79 0.67
N ASP A 288 3.98 -5.00 0.27
CA ASP A 288 4.74 -5.26 -0.96
C ASP A 288 3.86 -5.53 -2.19
N SER A 289 2.54 -5.54 -2.02
CA SER A 289 1.60 -5.69 -3.13
C SER A 289 1.57 -4.42 -3.99
N PRO A 290 1.44 -4.54 -5.32
CA PRO A 290 1.19 -3.39 -6.20
C PRO A 290 -0.27 -2.93 -6.17
N GLU A 291 -1.02 -3.21 -5.11
CA GLU A 291 -2.38 -2.72 -4.95
C GLU A 291 -2.39 -1.20 -4.92
N LEU A 292 -3.35 -0.60 -5.64
CA LEU A 292 -3.52 0.84 -5.79
C LEU A 292 -2.27 1.55 -6.37
N ASP A 293 -2.04 2.82 -6.04
CA ASP A 293 -1.12 3.65 -6.80
C ASP A 293 0.35 3.53 -6.36
N PHE A 294 0.61 3.27 -5.06
CA PHE A 294 1.97 3.18 -4.54
C PHE A 294 2.08 2.37 -3.24
N GLN A 295 3.25 1.75 -3.06
CA GLN A 295 3.63 1.03 -1.85
C GLN A 295 4.14 1.99 -0.78
N THR A 296 4.04 1.61 0.51
CA THR A 296 4.35 2.46 1.65
C THR A 296 5.26 1.78 2.69
N PRO A 297 6.53 1.46 2.35
CA PRO A 297 7.48 1.00 3.36
C PRO A 297 7.77 2.10 4.39
N GLU A 298 7.90 1.70 5.65
CA GLU A 298 8.27 2.60 6.76
C GLU A 298 9.75 2.43 7.12
N TYR A 299 10.46 3.54 7.34
CA TYR A 299 11.89 3.56 7.71
C TYR A 299 12.78 2.68 6.83
N ALA A 300 12.31 2.32 5.66
CA ALA A 300 12.99 1.41 4.75
C ALA A 300 13.25 2.05 3.39
N VAL A 301 14.35 1.64 2.78
CA VAL A 301 14.70 1.95 1.41
C VAL A 301 14.81 0.64 0.64
N LYS A 302 14.26 0.58 -0.56
CA LYS A 302 14.39 -0.60 -1.42
C LYS A 302 15.87 -0.86 -1.73
N PRO A 303 16.31 -2.13 -1.80
CA PRO A 303 17.73 -2.44 -2.04
C PRO A 303 18.21 -2.06 -3.44
N ASP A 304 17.30 -2.01 -4.42
CA ASP A 304 17.57 -1.62 -5.82
C ASP A 304 16.33 -0.93 -6.40
N ILE A 305 16.37 -0.58 -7.69
CA ILE A 305 15.25 0.01 -8.42
C ILE A 305 14.04 -0.92 -8.33
N ASP A 306 12.92 -0.37 -7.83
CA ASP A 306 11.62 -1.03 -7.92
C ASP A 306 10.81 -0.35 -9.04
N PRO A 307 10.38 -1.09 -10.08
CA PRO A 307 9.54 -0.53 -11.13
C PRO A 307 8.16 -0.09 -10.63
N ILE A 308 7.68 -0.66 -9.51
CA ILE A 308 6.44 -0.26 -8.84
C ILE A 308 6.73 1.02 -8.06
N LYS A 309 5.83 2.00 -8.15
CA LYS A 309 5.96 3.24 -7.40
C LYS A 309 5.82 2.99 -5.90
N TRP A 310 6.68 3.61 -5.11
CA TRP A 310 6.68 3.50 -3.66
C TRP A 310 7.01 4.83 -3.00
N GLU A 311 6.64 4.96 -1.74
CA GLU A 311 6.91 6.12 -0.90
C GLU A 311 7.42 5.64 0.45
N SER A 312 8.64 6.03 0.80
CA SER A 312 9.18 5.77 2.15
C SER A 312 8.68 6.82 3.10
N SER A 313 7.94 6.41 4.13
CA SER A 313 7.61 7.29 5.24
C SER A 313 8.57 7.07 6.40
N ARG A 314 9.02 8.17 7.03
CA ARG A 314 9.86 8.10 8.21
C ARG A 314 9.85 9.40 8.99
N GLY A 315 10.06 9.32 10.31
CA GLY A 315 10.38 10.47 11.14
C GLY A 315 11.79 11.02 10.88
N ILE A 316 12.01 12.27 11.26
CA ILE A 316 13.38 12.84 11.37
C ILE A 316 14.15 12.16 12.51
N ALA A 317 13.44 11.77 13.59
CA ALA A 317 13.93 10.81 14.60
C ALA A 317 13.21 9.47 14.48
N HIS A 318 13.05 8.73 15.57
CA HIS A 318 12.37 7.43 15.54
C HIS A 318 10.84 7.57 15.63
N SER A 319 10.35 8.49 16.49
CA SER A 319 8.90 8.73 16.66
C SER A 319 8.35 9.55 15.51
N TYR A 320 7.13 9.23 15.04
CA TYR A 320 6.39 10.10 14.14
C TYR A 320 5.80 11.29 14.93
N GLY A 321 5.04 11.06 16.00
CA GLY A 321 4.57 12.12 16.88
C GLY A 321 5.71 12.73 17.72
N TYR A 322 5.56 13.99 18.11
CA TYR A 322 6.58 14.66 18.92
C TYR A 322 6.87 13.90 20.22
N ASN A 323 8.12 13.48 20.38
CA ASN A 323 8.64 12.80 21.56
C ASN A 323 9.74 13.67 22.22
N GLN A 324 9.46 14.22 23.41
CA GLN A 324 10.42 15.07 24.13
C GLN A 324 11.65 14.30 24.67
N ASN A 325 11.61 12.94 24.63
CA ASN A 325 12.71 12.09 25.07
C ASN A 325 13.68 11.71 23.93
N GLU A 326 13.48 12.23 22.71
CA GLU A 326 14.41 12.05 21.62
C GLU A 326 15.40 13.22 21.57
N PRO A 327 16.65 13.04 22.05
CA PRO A 327 17.68 14.05 21.98
C PRO A 327 18.17 14.26 20.54
N GLU A 328 19.02 15.29 20.33
CA GLU A 328 19.49 15.63 18.96
C GLU A 328 20.21 14.46 18.27
N GLU A 329 20.95 13.65 19.01
CA GLU A 329 21.66 12.49 18.45
C GLU A 329 20.75 11.37 17.90
N ASP A 330 19.46 11.36 18.24
CA ASP A 330 18.47 10.43 17.68
C ASP A 330 17.86 10.96 16.37
N HIS A 331 18.04 12.25 16.08
CA HIS A 331 17.56 12.87 14.85
C HIS A 331 18.59 12.69 13.74
N LEU A 332 18.12 12.38 12.54
CA LEU A 332 18.97 12.40 11.36
C LEU A 332 19.60 13.78 11.16
N THR A 333 20.86 13.78 10.78
CA THR A 333 21.55 14.99 10.34
C THR A 333 20.99 15.45 8.98
N SER A 334 21.27 16.70 8.63
CA SER A 334 20.88 17.23 7.31
C SER A 334 21.54 16.45 6.16
N ASP A 335 22.79 15.95 6.35
CA ASP A 335 23.47 15.08 5.39
C ASP A 335 22.68 13.78 5.18
N GLN A 336 22.34 13.08 6.27
CA GLN A 336 21.60 11.82 6.21
C GLN A 336 20.20 11.96 5.58
N LEU A 337 19.54 13.12 5.78
CA LEU A 337 18.24 13.39 5.18
C LEU A 337 18.34 13.62 3.66
N VAL A 338 19.34 14.37 3.23
CA VAL A 338 19.62 14.59 1.81
C VAL A 338 20.03 13.28 1.13
N ASP A 339 20.94 12.51 1.73
CA ASP A 339 21.36 11.20 1.24
C ASP A 339 20.16 10.23 1.10
N SER A 340 19.28 10.22 2.11
CA SER A 340 18.06 9.41 2.10
C SER A 340 17.14 9.80 0.94
N LEU A 341 16.91 11.10 0.71
CA LEU A 341 16.11 11.58 -0.43
C LEU A 341 16.72 11.16 -1.77
N VAL A 342 18.02 11.37 -1.94
CA VAL A 342 18.75 11.03 -3.18
C VAL A 342 18.69 9.53 -3.45
N ASP A 343 18.94 8.70 -2.44
CA ASP A 343 18.93 7.24 -2.55
C ASP A 343 17.52 6.72 -2.88
N ILE A 344 16.49 7.20 -2.19
CA ILE A 344 15.09 6.85 -2.44
C ILE A 344 14.68 7.19 -3.88
N VAL A 345 14.99 8.40 -4.35
CA VAL A 345 14.61 8.89 -5.68
C VAL A 345 15.32 8.11 -6.79
N SER A 346 16.60 7.75 -6.59
CA SER A 346 17.37 6.93 -7.55
C SER A 346 16.75 5.54 -7.76
N LYS A 347 15.95 5.04 -6.79
CA LYS A 347 15.31 3.73 -6.77
C LYS A 347 13.80 3.78 -7.10
N ASN A 348 13.31 4.87 -7.71
CA ASN A 348 11.90 5.11 -8.07
C ASN A 348 10.98 5.48 -6.90
N GLY A 349 11.53 5.85 -5.74
CA GLY A 349 10.77 6.20 -4.55
C GLY A 349 10.41 7.69 -4.46
N ASN A 350 9.47 7.99 -3.55
CA ASN A 350 9.25 9.31 -2.96
C ASN A 350 9.63 9.25 -1.48
N LEU A 351 10.07 10.37 -0.93
CA LEU A 351 10.26 10.54 0.51
C LEU A 351 9.07 11.31 1.09
N LEU A 352 8.39 10.71 2.06
CA LEU A 352 7.40 11.36 2.93
C LEU A 352 8.02 11.53 4.31
N LEU A 353 8.63 12.70 4.54
CA LEU A 353 9.38 12.98 5.77
C LEU A 353 8.46 13.56 6.83
N ASP A 354 8.38 12.88 7.98
CA ASP A 354 7.46 13.23 9.03
C ASP A 354 8.01 14.30 9.98
N ILE A 355 7.09 15.15 10.42
CA ILE A 355 7.25 16.08 11.51
C ILE A 355 6.22 15.80 12.61
N GLY A 356 6.65 15.93 13.86
CA GLY A 356 5.79 15.85 15.04
C GLY A 356 5.59 17.23 15.68
N PRO A 357 4.52 17.98 15.37
CA PRO A 357 4.25 19.27 16.02
C PRO A 357 3.95 19.11 17.51
N LYS A 358 4.35 20.12 18.30
CA LYS A 358 4.01 20.22 19.71
C LYS A 358 2.52 20.51 19.91
N ALA A 359 2.01 20.28 21.10
CA ALA A 359 0.60 20.52 21.43
C ALA A 359 0.13 21.96 21.17
N ASP A 360 1.02 22.94 21.28
CA ASP A 360 0.71 24.34 21.00
C ASP A 360 0.64 24.67 19.49
N GLY A 361 1.03 23.74 18.62
CA GLY A 361 1.06 23.92 17.17
C GLY A 361 2.39 24.39 16.61
N THR A 362 3.43 24.55 17.43
CA THR A 362 4.77 24.87 16.94
C THR A 362 5.50 23.61 16.46
N ILE A 363 6.21 23.73 15.33
CA ILE A 363 7.11 22.67 14.86
C ILE A 363 8.42 22.76 15.67
N PRO A 364 8.95 21.65 16.23
CA PRO A 364 10.20 21.65 16.97
C PRO A 364 11.34 22.28 16.17
N GLU A 365 12.14 23.13 16.82
CA GLU A 365 13.17 23.92 16.12
C GLU A 365 14.20 23.08 15.39
N LEU A 366 14.60 21.96 15.99
CA LEU A 366 15.53 21.03 15.33
C LEU A 366 14.96 20.45 14.04
N GLN A 367 13.68 20.05 14.05
CA GLN A 367 13.00 19.56 12.84
C GLN A 367 12.87 20.66 11.79
N ARG A 368 12.51 21.88 12.23
CA ARG A 368 12.44 23.07 11.37
C ARG A 368 13.78 23.34 10.67
N GLN A 369 14.89 23.30 11.42
CA GLN A 369 16.23 23.52 10.86
C GLN A 369 16.60 22.44 9.83
N ARG A 370 16.34 21.16 10.12
CA ARG A 370 16.61 20.05 9.18
C ARG A 370 15.85 20.23 7.87
N LEU A 371 14.58 20.66 7.93
CA LEU A 371 13.79 20.95 6.74
C LEU A 371 14.37 22.12 5.92
N LEU A 372 14.78 23.20 6.58
CA LEU A 372 15.37 24.35 5.90
C LEU A 372 16.71 24.02 5.25
N ASP A 373 17.53 23.17 5.87
CA ASP A 373 18.80 22.69 5.28
C ASP A 373 18.55 21.86 4.03
N MET A 374 17.57 20.94 4.05
CA MET A 374 17.14 20.20 2.87
C MET A 374 16.67 21.14 1.75
N GLY A 375 15.87 22.14 2.10
CA GLY A 375 15.39 23.13 1.15
C GLY A 375 16.51 23.97 0.52
N ALA A 376 17.51 24.35 1.30
CA ALA A 376 18.68 25.05 0.80
C ALA A 376 19.46 24.20 -0.21
N TRP A 377 19.62 22.90 0.04
CA TRP A 377 20.22 21.96 -0.89
C TRP A 377 19.38 21.76 -2.16
N LEU A 378 18.07 21.58 -1.99
CA LEU A 378 17.12 21.36 -3.11
C LEU A 378 16.99 22.60 -4.01
N LYS A 379 17.17 23.79 -3.48
CA LYS A 379 17.18 25.03 -4.28
C LYS A 379 18.29 25.06 -5.31
N VAL A 380 19.42 24.40 -5.04
CA VAL A 380 20.55 24.30 -5.95
C VAL A 380 20.47 23.03 -6.81
N ASN A 381 20.09 21.90 -6.19
CA ASN A 381 20.24 20.58 -6.77
C ASN A 381 18.90 19.93 -7.19
N GLY A 382 17.77 20.60 -6.98
CA GLY A 382 16.43 20.04 -7.20
C GLY A 382 16.14 19.58 -8.62
N GLU A 383 16.88 20.06 -9.64
CA GLU A 383 16.70 19.55 -11.00
C GLU A 383 17.11 18.08 -11.15
N ALA A 384 17.97 17.58 -10.27
CA ALA A 384 18.37 16.17 -10.19
C ALA A 384 17.39 15.30 -9.39
N ILE A 385 16.36 15.90 -8.77
CA ILE A 385 15.34 15.26 -7.95
C ILE A 385 13.97 15.35 -8.64
N TYR A 386 13.44 16.56 -8.83
CA TYR A 386 12.09 16.76 -9.33
C TYR A 386 11.96 16.48 -10.82
N GLY A 387 10.92 15.73 -11.17
CA GLY A 387 10.64 15.36 -12.55
C GLY A 387 11.65 14.38 -13.13
N THR A 388 12.50 13.77 -12.29
CA THR A 388 13.45 12.75 -12.72
C THR A 388 12.83 11.36 -12.70
N THR A 389 13.44 10.43 -13.40
CA THR A 389 13.21 9.00 -13.29
C THR A 389 14.52 8.29 -12.94
N TYR A 390 14.44 7.04 -12.51
CA TYR A 390 15.61 6.21 -12.30
C TYR A 390 16.33 5.93 -13.62
N TRP A 391 17.64 5.68 -13.54
CA TRP A 391 18.45 5.23 -14.67
C TRP A 391 18.47 3.69 -14.72
N ASN A 392 19.33 3.08 -15.59
CA ASN A 392 19.47 1.63 -15.69
C ASN A 392 20.09 0.96 -14.47
N ARG A 393 20.60 1.75 -13.54
CA ARG A 393 21.01 1.38 -12.17
C ARG A 393 20.81 2.56 -11.23
N ALA A 394 20.56 2.26 -9.97
CA ALA A 394 20.36 3.29 -8.95
C ALA A 394 21.69 3.89 -8.48
N GLU A 395 22.74 3.07 -8.41
CA GLU A 395 24.02 3.42 -7.78
C GLU A 395 25.21 2.94 -8.59
N GLU A 396 26.38 3.54 -8.33
CA GLU A 396 27.65 3.04 -8.83
C GLU A 396 28.16 1.89 -7.97
N LYS A 397 28.32 0.70 -8.59
CA LYS A 397 28.77 -0.50 -7.86
C LYS A 397 30.28 -0.73 -8.08
N GLY A 398 31.02 -0.86 -6.99
CA GLY A 398 32.46 -1.20 -7.02
C GLY A 398 33.38 -0.05 -7.38
N GLY A 399 32.88 1.19 -7.40
CA GLY A 399 33.67 2.41 -7.49
C GLY A 399 34.16 2.90 -6.14
N PRO A 400 35.11 3.85 -6.10
CA PRO A 400 35.60 4.46 -4.85
C PRO A 400 34.56 5.43 -4.26
N ASP A 401 33.65 5.94 -5.08
CA ASP A 401 32.71 6.99 -4.72
C ASP A 401 31.28 6.44 -4.57
N ASP A 402 30.56 6.91 -3.56
CA ASP A 402 29.17 6.56 -3.30
C ASP A 402 28.25 7.47 -4.13
N VAL A 403 27.84 6.99 -5.31
CA VAL A 403 27.10 7.76 -6.31
C VAL A 403 25.72 7.19 -6.55
N ARG A 404 24.73 8.07 -6.70
CA ARG A 404 23.35 7.74 -7.10
C ARG A 404 23.02 8.39 -8.45
N TYR A 405 22.17 7.70 -9.22
CA TYR A 405 21.83 8.14 -10.58
C TYR A 405 20.36 8.45 -10.76
N THR A 406 20.08 9.59 -11.42
CA THR A 406 18.74 9.93 -11.92
C THR A 406 18.85 10.48 -13.34
N VAL A 407 17.73 10.44 -14.08
CA VAL A 407 17.65 10.93 -15.47
C VAL A 407 16.48 11.87 -15.65
N LYS A 408 16.68 12.94 -16.39
CA LYS A 408 15.62 13.87 -16.81
C LYS A 408 15.98 14.50 -18.16
N ASP A 409 15.04 14.48 -19.11
CA ASP A 409 15.16 15.12 -20.42
C ASP A 409 16.44 14.74 -21.20
N GLY A 410 16.88 13.47 -21.05
CA GLY A 410 18.10 12.98 -21.69
C GLY A 410 19.39 13.45 -21.02
N THR A 411 19.31 14.01 -19.85
CA THR A 411 20.43 14.38 -18.99
C THR A 411 20.56 13.38 -17.85
N LEU A 412 21.77 12.88 -17.62
CA LEU A 412 22.10 12.03 -16.49
C LEU A 412 22.62 12.89 -15.35
N TYR A 413 22.13 12.63 -14.14
CA TYR A 413 22.64 13.24 -12.92
C TYR A 413 23.33 12.15 -12.10
N ALA A 414 24.62 12.37 -11.80
CA ALA A 414 25.41 11.54 -10.88
C ALA A 414 25.57 12.33 -9.58
N THR A 415 24.94 11.87 -8.53
CA THR A 415 24.97 12.53 -7.20
C THR A 415 25.92 11.76 -6.30
N ALA A 416 27.06 12.34 -5.99
CA ALA A 416 28.01 11.83 -5.00
C ALA A 416 27.50 12.21 -3.59
N LEU A 417 27.28 11.23 -2.74
CA LEU A 417 26.78 11.43 -1.37
C LEU A 417 27.83 12.04 -0.44
N LYS A 418 29.10 11.98 -0.86
CA LYS A 418 30.22 12.62 -0.18
C LYS A 418 31.07 13.37 -1.19
N TRP A 419 31.81 14.37 -0.72
CA TRP A 419 32.76 15.05 -1.59
C TRP A 419 33.81 14.05 -2.10
N PRO A 420 33.97 13.88 -3.44
CA PRO A 420 34.85 12.87 -4.01
C PRO A 420 36.34 13.28 -4.03
N GLY A 421 36.69 14.42 -3.46
CA GLY A 421 38.06 14.95 -3.50
C GLY A 421 38.36 15.66 -4.83
N GLU A 422 39.60 15.48 -5.37
CA GLU A 422 40.03 16.13 -6.61
C GLU A 422 39.42 15.49 -7.87
N GLN A 423 38.91 14.26 -7.78
CA GLN A 423 38.36 13.52 -8.89
C GLN A 423 37.16 12.67 -8.48
N LEU A 424 36.13 12.68 -9.32
CA LEU A 424 35.00 11.75 -9.25
C LEU A 424 35.22 10.64 -10.28
N THR A 425 35.13 9.38 -9.84
CA THR A 425 35.26 8.22 -10.71
C THR A 425 33.92 7.52 -10.92
N LEU A 426 33.46 7.46 -12.16
CA LEU A 426 32.20 6.85 -12.59
C LEU A 426 32.47 5.63 -13.48
N GLY A 427 31.47 4.75 -13.62
CA GLY A 427 31.59 3.49 -14.33
C GLY A 427 32.01 3.59 -15.80
N ALA A 428 32.65 2.53 -16.28
CA ALA A 428 33.17 2.45 -17.67
C ALA A 428 32.03 2.39 -18.73
N ASP A 429 30.83 1.97 -18.31
CA ASP A 429 29.66 1.83 -19.19
C ASP A 429 28.85 3.11 -19.36
N LEU A 430 29.26 4.23 -18.75
CA LEU A 430 28.62 5.50 -19.00
C LEU A 430 28.72 5.85 -20.50
N PRO A 431 27.61 6.28 -21.14
CA PRO A 431 27.53 6.52 -22.57
C PRO A 431 28.13 7.90 -22.96
N VAL A 432 29.30 8.21 -22.41
CA VAL A 432 29.99 9.49 -22.70
C VAL A 432 30.85 9.40 -23.96
N ASP A 433 30.87 10.49 -24.72
CA ASP A 433 31.68 10.68 -25.92
C ASP A 433 32.30 12.07 -25.93
N HIS A 434 33.04 12.43 -27.03
CA HIS A 434 33.74 13.70 -27.16
C HIS A 434 32.82 14.93 -27.10
N SER A 435 31.51 14.77 -27.28
CA SER A 435 30.52 15.85 -27.18
C SER A 435 29.93 15.99 -25.78
N THR A 436 30.27 15.09 -24.88
CA THR A 436 29.74 15.10 -23.53
C THR A 436 30.22 16.28 -22.73
N ARG A 437 29.26 17.00 -22.13
CA ARG A 437 29.51 18.10 -21.21
C ARG A 437 29.15 17.67 -19.79
N ILE A 438 30.09 17.87 -18.87
CA ILE A 438 29.87 17.61 -17.44
C ILE A 438 30.01 18.92 -16.69
N THR A 439 29.05 19.23 -15.81
CA THR A 439 29.08 20.40 -14.93
C THR A 439 28.64 19.96 -13.52
N MET A 440 29.07 20.67 -12.48
CA MET A 440 28.54 20.49 -11.14
C MET A 440 27.45 21.53 -10.90
N LEU A 441 26.29 21.12 -10.38
CA LEU A 441 25.21 22.05 -10.03
C LEU A 441 25.69 23.05 -8.98
N GLY A 442 25.24 24.28 -9.08
CA GLY A 442 25.70 25.39 -8.25
C GLY A 442 26.98 26.07 -8.74
N SER A 443 27.86 25.38 -9.50
CA SER A 443 29.07 25.96 -10.13
C SER A 443 28.83 26.38 -11.58
N GLY A 444 28.17 25.52 -12.36
CA GLY A 444 27.83 25.78 -13.76
C GLY A 444 29.00 25.75 -14.75
N ALA A 445 30.25 25.73 -14.27
CA ALA A 445 31.44 25.67 -15.13
C ALA A 445 31.61 24.26 -15.69
N PRO A 446 32.00 24.12 -17.01
CA PRO A 446 32.34 22.81 -17.58
C PRO A 446 33.55 22.20 -16.86
N LEU A 447 33.44 20.92 -16.51
CA LEU A 447 34.51 20.14 -15.92
C LEU A 447 35.24 19.32 -16.99
N THR A 448 36.54 19.16 -16.84
CA THR A 448 37.32 18.26 -17.66
C THR A 448 37.15 16.82 -17.18
N TRP A 449 37.13 15.91 -18.14
CA TRP A 449 37.02 14.48 -17.84
C TRP A 449 37.85 13.66 -18.85
N SER A 450 38.19 12.44 -18.43
CA SER A 450 38.91 11.47 -19.24
C SER A 450 38.45 10.05 -18.93
N ARG A 451 38.96 9.06 -19.68
CA ARG A 451 38.82 7.65 -19.30
C ARG A 451 40.15 7.15 -18.78
N ASP A 452 40.10 6.40 -17.68
CA ASP A 452 41.29 5.73 -17.15
C ASP A 452 41.60 4.41 -17.89
N GLU A 453 42.63 3.68 -17.45
CA GLU A 453 43.03 2.40 -18.05
C GLU A 453 41.95 1.30 -17.98
N GLN A 454 41.02 1.40 -17.05
CA GLN A 454 39.86 0.51 -16.89
C GLN A 454 38.67 0.98 -17.72
N GLY A 455 38.78 2.08 -18.44
CA GLY A 455 37.72 2.70 -19.23
C GLY A 455 36.72 3.50 -18.40
N ARG A 456 36.92 3.66 -17.09
CA ARG A 456 36.06 4.42 -16.18
C ARG A 456 36.14 5.90 -16.48
N VAL A 457 35.05 6.64 -16.26
CA VAL A 457 35.02 8.08 -16.47
C VAL A 457 35.54 8.80 -15.25
N VAL A 458 36.63 9.52 -15.37
CA VAL A 458 37.27 10.32 -14.32
C VAL A 458 37.00 11.79 -14.59
N VAL A 459 36.30 12.45 -13.68
CA VAL A 459 35.92 13.86 -13.76
C VAL A 459 36.79 14.66 -12.78
N ASN A 460 37.53 15.67 -13.25
CA ASN A 460 38.25 16.59 -12.38
C ASN A 460 37.27 17.55 -11.70
N THR A 461 37.20 17.52 -10.38
CA THR A 461 36.27 18.32 -9.59
C THR A 461 36.78 19.74 -9.38
N PRO A 462 35.92 20.74 -9.21
CA PRO A 462 36.35 22.09 -8.78
C PRO A 462 36.73 22.02 -7.28
N PRO A 463 37.21 23.10 -6.68
CA PRO A 463 37.27 23.19 -5.22
C PRO A 463 35.91 22.91 -4.60
N GLU A 464 35.90 22.23 -3.43
CA GLU A 464 34.67 21.88 -2.75
C GLU A 464 33.81 23.11 -2.50
N THR A 465 32.57 23.06 -2.94
CA THR A 465 31.56 24.10 -2.72
C THR A 465 30.21 23.44 -2.41
N GLY A 466 29.46 24.03 -1.51
CA GLY A 466 28.18 23.45 -1.07
C GLY A 466 28.32 22.56 0.17
N ARG A 467 27.27 21.82 0.45
CA ARG A 467 27.18 20.90 1.60
C ARG A 467 26.31 19.72 1.24
N HIS A 468 26.42 18.66 2.01
CA HIS A 468 25.65 17.42 1.90
C HIS A 468 26.06 16.60 0.69
N ALA A 469 25.22 16.47 -0.33
CA ALA A 469 25.52 15.72 -1.55
C ALA A 469 25.84 16.64 -2.74
N TYR A 470 26.63 16.14 -3.71
CA TYR A 470 27.19 16.92 -4.81
C TYR A 470 26.74 16.36 -6.16
N VAL A 471 26.05 17.17 -6.95
CA VAL A 471 25.40 16.73 -8.19
C VAL A 471 26.22 17.09 -9.41
N PHE A 472 26.60 16.08 -10.18
CA PHE A 472 27.26 16.21 -11.48
C PHE A 472 26.25 15.97 -12.60
N LYS A 473 25.98 17.02 -13.36
CA LYS A 473 25.09 17.01 -14.51
C LYS A 473 25.88 16.57 -15.75
N ILE A 474 25.44 15.48 -16.38
CA ILE A 474 26.11 14.85 -17.52
C ILE A 474 25.19 14.95 -18.75
N GLU A 475 25.50 15.87 -19.65
CA GLU A 475 24.80 16.08 -20.90
C GLU A 475 25.50 15.29 -21.99
N THR A 476 24.88 14.18 -22.43
CA THR A 476 25.46 13.27 -23.43
C THR A 476 24.37 12.68 -24.33
N PRO A 477 24.61 12.50 -25.66
CA PRO A 477 23.60 12.02 -26.60
C PRO A 477 23.11 10.59 -26.32
N GLY A 478 23.86 9.81 -25.52
CA GLY A 478 23.58 8.41 -25.25
C GLY A 478 22.52 8.16 -24.17
N VAL A 479 22.21 9.17 -23.37
CA VAL A 479 21.25 9.02 -22.24
C VAL A 479 19.81 9.21 -22.72
N ARG A 480 18.93 8.36 -22.22
CA ARG A 480 17.46 8.45 -22.41
C ARG A 480 16.77 8.03 -21.12
N GLU A 481 15.59 8.57 -20.89
CA GLU A 481 14.68 8.04 -19.89
C GLU A 481 14.27 6.63 -20.29
N LEU A 482 14.16 5.76 -19.30
CA LEU A 482 13.64 4.43 -19.51
C LEU A 482 12.11 4.47 -19.59
N LEU A 483 11.56 3.75 -20.55
CA LEU A 483 10.12 3.48 -20.55
C LEU A 483 9.77 2.66 -19.30
N ARG A 484 8.70 3.04 -18.64
CA ARG A 484 8.15 2.27 -17.53
C ARG A 484 7.26 1.16 -18.05
N THR A 485 7.25 0.05 -17.32
CA THR A 485 6.33 -1.05 -17.60
C THR A 485 5.59 -1.45 -16.33
N THR A 486 4.29 -1.61 -16.46
CA THR A 486 3.46 -2.32 -15.49
C THR A 486 2.79 -3.50 -16.17
N SER A 487 2.39 -4.51 -15.41
CA SER A 487 1.79 -5.72 -15.95
C SER A 487 0.54 -6.09 -15.16
N SER A 488 -0.54 -6.40 -15.88
CA SER A 488 -1.74 -7.03 -15.34
C SER A 488 -1.72 -8.55 -15.49
N LEU A 489 -0.56 -9.14 -15.83
CA LEU A 489 -0.43 -10.61 -15.91
C LEU A 489 -0.74 -11.21 -14.53
N ALA A 490 -1.62 -12.20 -14.50
CA ALA A 490 -1.89 -12.93 -13.26
C ALA A 490 -0.59 -13.49 -12.69
N LYS A 491 -0.40 -13.33 -11.37
CA LYS A 491 0.84 -13.71 -10.68
C LYS A 491 0.95 -15.21 -10.40
N GLU A 492 -0.13 -15.95 -10.63
CA GLU A 492 -0.23 -17.37 -10.36
C GLU A 492 -0.71 -18.13 -11.60
N VAL A 493 -0.14 -19.31 -11.82
CA VAL A 493 -0.51 -20.22 -12.90
C VAL A 493 -0.45 -21.67 -12.43
N ALA A 494 -1.39 -22.51 -12.88
CA ALA A 494 -1.32 -23.95 -12.65
C ALA A 494 -0.31 -24.61 -13.60
N PRO A 495 0.27 -25.78 -13.26
CA PRO A 495 1.01 -26.61 -14.22
C PRO A 495 0.17 -26.88 -15.48
N GLY A 496 0.75 -26.68 -16.66
CA GLY A 496 0.05 -26.75 -17.94
C GLY A 496 -0.94 -25.62 -18.21
N GLY A 497 -1.15 -24.72 -17.25
CA GLY A 497 -2.08 -23.60 -17.35
C GLY A 497 -1.53 -22.44 -18.18
N THR A 498 -2.45 -21.60 -18.65
CA THR A 498 -2.13 -20.38 -19.40
C THR A 498 -2.71 -19.18 -18.66
N VAL A 499 -1.90 -18.14 -18.52
CA VAL A 499 -2.33 -16.82 -18.01
C VAL A 499 -2.11 -15.77 -19.07
N SER A 500 -3.01 -14.80 -19.12
CA SER A 500 -2.94 -13.67 -20.04
C SER A 500 -3.14 -12.37 -19.29
N GLY A 501 -2.61 -11.28 -19.84
CA GLY A 501 -2.72 -9.94 -19.30
C GLY A 501 -2.22 -8.92 -20.29
N GLU A 502 -1.95 -7.71 -19.82
CA GLU A 502 -1.40 -6.63 -20.63
C GLU A 502 -0.13 -6.06 -19.96
N LEU A 503 0.84 -5.74 -20.78
CA LEU A 503 1.95 -4.86 -20.42
C LEU A 503 1.55 -3.43 -20.79
N THR A 504 1.53 -2.53 -19.84
CA THR A 504 1.41 -1.10 -20.12
C THR A 504 2.81 -0.51 -20.16
N VAL A 505 3.20 0.00 -21.31
CA VAL A 505 4.50 0.66 -21.54
C VAL A 505 4.26 2.17 -21.61
N THR A 506 4.84 2.92 -20.69
CA THR A 506 4.63 4.36 -20.51
C THR A 506 5.92 5.14 -20.72
N ASN A 507 5.85 6.26 -21.41
CA ASN A 507 6.94 7.25 -21.46
C ASN A 507 6.78 8.23 -20.28
N PRO A 508 7.59 8.11 -19.21
CA PRO A 508 7.53 9.02 -18.06
C PRO A 508 8.17 10.38 -18.34
N GLY A 509 8.98 10.48 -19.42
CA GLY A 509 9.76 11.67 -19.74
C GLY A 509 8.92 12.81 -20.32
N THR A 510 9.56 13.97 -20.48
CA THR A 510 8.96 15.18 -21.05
C THR A 510 9.17 15.30 -22.57
N ARG A 511 9.97 14.39 -23.16
CA ARG A 511 10.25 14.30 -24.61
C ARG A 511 9.67 13.03 -25.20
N GLN A 512 9.51 13.03 -26.52
CA GLN A 512 9.08 11.82 -27.23
C GLN A 512 10.13 10.71 -27.09
N ALA A 513 9.72 9.55 -26.59
CA ALA A 513 10.52 8.34 -26.56
C ALA A 513 10.56 7.68 -27.95
N PRO A 514 11.72 7.23 -28.44
CA PRO A 514 11.81 6.52 -29.71
C PRO A 514 11.08 5.17 -29.68
N ALA A 515 10.84 4.61 -30.89
CA ALA A 515 10.32 3.26 -31.00
C ALA A 515 11.22 2.26 -30.28
N THR A 516 10.63 1.41 -29.42
CA THR A 516 11.33 0.48 -28.53
C THR A 516 10.99 -0.97 -28.90
N ALA A 517 12.02 -1.80 -29.08
CA ALA A 517 11.83 -3.24 -29.26
C ALA A 517 11.56 -3.92 -27.90
N LEU A 518 10.61 -4.86 -27.90
CA LEU A 518 10.27 -5.68 -26.75
C LEU A 518 10.71 -7.12 -27.00
N THR A 519 11.25 -7.77 -25.98
CA THR A 519 11.54 -9.20 -25.96
C THR A 519 11.06 -9.79 -24.66
N LEU A 520 10.52 -11.01 -24.69
CA LEU A 520 10.09 -11.73 -23.51
C LEU A 520 10.89 -13.02 -23.41
N THR A 521 11.62 -13.19 -22.31
CA THR A 521 12.38 -14.40 -22.01
C THR A 521 11.68 -15.16 -20.92
N ALA A 522 11.39 -16.42 -21.15
CA ALA A 522 10.75 -17.30 -20.19
C ALA A 522 11.72 -18.42 -19.75
N PRO A 523 11.49 -19.06 -18.59
CA PRO A 523 12.25 -20.24 -18.18
C PRO A 523 12.15 -21.37 -19.20
N GLN A 524 13.06 -22.33 -19.14
CA GLN A 524 13.08 -23.47 -20.05
C GLN A 524 11.77 -24.27 -20.00
N GLY A 525 11.21 -24.61 -21.15
CA GLY A 525 9.95 -25.35 -21.29
C GLY A 525 8.69 -24.49 -21.24
N TRP A 526 8.79 -23.21 -20.85
CA TRP A 526 7.66 -22.28 -20.85
C TRP A 526 7.42 -21.67 -22.23
N THR A 527 6.17 -21.38 -22.54
CA THR A 527 5.80 -20.58 -23.72
C THR A 527 5.36 -19.20 -23.28
N ALA A 528 5.96 -18.14 -23.81
CA ALA A 528 5.59 -16.77 -23.51
C ALA A 528 5.56 -15.93 -24.80
N THR A 529 4.50 -15.16 -25.01
CA THR A 529 4.27 -14.37 -26.21
C THR A 529 3.86 -12.93 -25.87
N LEU A 530 4.29 -11.99 -26.71
CA LEU A 530 3.84 -10.59 -26.70
C LEU A 530 2.99 -10.33 -27.95
N GLY A 531 1.90 -9.57 -27.80
CA GLY A 531 1.06 -9.14 -28.91
C GLY A 531 1.76 -8.19 -29.87
N ALA A 532 2.88 -7.58 -29.44
CA ALA A 532 3.76 -6.78 -30.28
C ALA A 532 5.22 -6.90 -29.83
N SER A 533 6.15 -7.06 -30.77
CA SER A 533 7.60 -7.05 -30.50
C SER A 533 8.21 -5.64 -30.55
N ARG A 534 7.40 -4.62 -30.79
CA ARG A 534 7.86 -3.22 -30.86
C ARG A 534 6.75 -2.26 -30.48
N VAL A 535 7.10 -1.28 -29.66
CA VAL A 535 6.28 -0.12 -29.33
C VAL A 535 6.64 1.01 -30.25
N ARG A 536 5.64 1.74 -30.77
CA ARG A 536 5.83 2.96 -31.55
C ARG A 536 6.48 4.06 -30.70
N PRO A 537 6.97 5.17 -31.30
CA PRO A 537 7.36 6.33 -30.53
C PRO A 537 6.21 6.80 -29.63
N LEU A 538 6.51 7.07 -28.35
CA LEU A 538 5.53 7.53 -27.35
C LEU A 538 5.79 9.00 -27.01
N GLY A 539 4.76 9.82 -27.06
CA GLY A 539 4.79 11.21 -26.55
C GLY A 539 4.96 11.25 -25.02
N PRO A 540 5.25 12.43 -24.45
CA PRO A 540 5.34 12.61 -23.01
C PRO A 540 4.08 12.13 -22.27
N GLY A 541 4.24 11.25 -21.27
CA GLY A 541 3.15 10.66 -20.49
C GLY A 541 2.27 9.68 -21.28
N GLU A 542 2.58 9.41 -22.54
CA GLU A 542 1.81 8.50 -23.37
C GLU A 542 2.10 7.03 -22.99
N SER A 543 1.05 6.23 -23.01
CA SER A 543 1.13 4.78 -22.74
C SER A 543 0.59 3.98 -23.91
N VAL A 544 1.10 2.76 -24.04
CA VAL A 544 0.58 1.74 -24.96
C VAL A 544 0.45 0.42 -24.23
N ARG A 545 -0.63 -0.32 -24.51
CA ARG A 545 -0.87 -1.66 -23.97
C ARG A 545 -0.44 -2.71 -24.98
N VAL A 546 0.26 -3.72 -24.49
CA VAL A 546 0.76 -4.85 -25.27
C VAL A 546 0.29 -6.13 -24.60
N PRO A 547 -0.58 -6.92 -25.25
CA PRO A 547 -1.02 -8.20 -24.71
C PRO A 547 0.16 -9.13 -24.41
N ILE A 548 0.10 -9.84 -23.29
CA ILE A 548 1.05 -10.86 -22.89
C ILE A 548 0.31 -12.16 -22.56
N THR A 549 0.84 -13.29 -23.02
CA THR A 549 0.32 -14.62 -22.70
C THR A 549 1.47 -15.52 -22.31
N VAL A 550 1.30 -16.28 -21.23
CA VAL A 550 2.32 -17.17 -20.67
C VAL A 550 1.69 -18.52 -20.36
N THR A 551 2.30 -19.60 -20.83
CA THR A 551 1.87 -20.99 -20.57
C THR A 551 2.98 -21.71 -19.82
N ALA A 552 2.65 -22.29 -18.67
CA ALA A 552 3.55 -23.12 -17.89
C ALA A 552 3.59 -24.55 -18.43
N PRO A 553 4.74 -25.26 -18.38
CA PRO A 553 4.78 -26.69 -18.67
C PRO A 553 3.87 -27.52 -17.75
N ALA A 554 3.34 -28.63 -18.24
CA ALA A 554 2.49 -29.50 -17.43
C ALA A 554 3.24 -30.21 -16.29
N ASP A 555 4.54 -30.40 -16.44
CA ASP A 555 5.45 -31.05 -15.48
C ASP A 555 6.24 -30.06 -14.62
N VAL A 556 5.94 -28.75 -14.72
CA VAL A 556 6.63 -27.72 -13.93
C VAL A 556 6.42 -27.92 -12.42
N THR A 557 7.48 -27.69 -11.65
CA THR A 557 7.39 -27.72 -10.18
C THR A 557 6.66 -26.51 -9.64
N PRO A 558 5.90 -26.66 -8.53
CA PRO A 558 5.30 -25.53 -7.83
C PRO A 558 6.37 -24.68 -7.13
N ASP A 559 6.84 -23.64 -7.82
CA ASP A 559 7.89 -22.72 -7.34
C ASP A 559 7.65 -21.30 -7.87
N PRO A 560 8.31 -20.27 -7.31
CA PRO A 560 8.40 -18.96 -7.93
C PRO A 560 9.25 -19.01 -9.20
N TYR A 561 8.77 -18.40 -10.27
CA TYR A 561 9.45 -18.24 -11.55
C TYR A 561 9.53 -16.78 -11.92
N THR A 562 10.45 -16.44 -12.81
CA THR A 562 10.61 -15.06 -13.30
C THR A 562 10.73 -15.06 -14.81
N LEU A 563 9.89 -14.26 -15.48
CA LEU A 563 10.10 -13.94 -16.88
C LEU A 563 10.91 -12.67 -16.98
N GLY A 564 11.76 -12.55 -18.01
CA GLY A 564 12.54 -11.35 -18.30
C GLY A 564 11.91 -10.56 -19.45
N LEU A 565 11.37 -9.36 -19.15
CA LEU A 565 10.94 -8.42 -20.19
C LEU A 565 12.12 -7.53 -20.59
N GLY A 566 12.69 -7.77 -21.78
CA GLY A 566 13.73 -6.92 -22.36
C GLY A 566 13.11 -5.78 -23.15
N MET A 567 13.59 -4.57 -22.95
CA MET A 567 13.26 -3.38 -23.74
C MET A 567 14.54 -2.79 -24.35
N ARG A 568 14.57 -2.59 -25.67
CA ARG A 568 15.69 -1.97 -26.36
C ARG A 568 15.27 -0.70 -27.09
N THR A 569 15.75 0.42 -26.58
CA THR A 569 15.54 1.76 -27.15
C THR A 569 16.89 2.28 -27.68
N GLY A 570 17.07 2.27 -28.99
CA GLY A 570 18.37 2.60 -29.59
C GLY A 570 19.48 1.62 -29.17
N ARG A 571 20.49 2.11 -28.44
CA ARG A 571 21.61 1.31 -27.91
C ARG A 571 21.35 0.84 -26.46
N MET A 572 20.36 1.41 -25.79
CA MET A 572 20.04 1.05 -24.42
C MET A 572 19.15 -0.20 -24.38
N THR A 573 19.50 -1.13 -23.50
CA THR A 573 18.68 -2.31 -23.20
C THR A 573 18.44 -2.36 -21.70
N THR A 574 17.20 -2.57 -21.31
CA THR A 574 16.78 -2.80 -19.93
C THR A 574 16.05 -4.12 -19.84
N THR A 575 16.08 -4.75 -18.67
CA THR A 575 15.33 -5.96 -18.39
C THR A 575 14.53 -5.76 -17.11
N THR A 576 13.23 -6.00 -17.19
CA THR A 576 12.32 -5.97 -16.04
C THR A 576 11.92 -7.41 -15.71
N ALA A 577 11.98 -7.78 -14.45
CA ALA A 577 11.51 -9.06 -13.95
C ALA A 577 9.98 -9.07 -13.85
N LEU A 578 9.32 -10.09 -14.39
CA LEU A 578 7.89 -10.34 -14.21
C LEU A 578 7.76 -11.63 -13.38
N PRO A 579 7.50 -11.52 -12.07
CA PRO A 579 7.37 -12.69 -11.21
C PRO A 579 6.07 -13.44 -11.51
N LEU A 580 6.14 -14.76 -11.47
CA LEU A 580 5.02 -15.66 -11.67
C LEU A 580 5.20 -16.87 -10.77
N ARG A 581 4.18 -17.26 -10.02
CA ARG A 581 4.21 -18.43 -9.15
C ARG A 581 3.42 -19.57 -9.74
N VAL A 582 4.00 -20.76 -9.75
CA VAL A 582 3.26 -21.96 -10.08
C VAL A 582 2.63 -22.51 -8.80
N ASN A 583 1.31 -22.55 -8.77
CA ASN A 583 0.54 -23.11 -7.68
C ASN A 583 -0.27 -24.32 -8.21
N LEU A 584 -0.31 -25.38 -7.41
CA LEU A 584 -1.20 -26.49 -7.67
C LEU A 584 -2.65 -26.09 -7.41
N PRO A 585 -3.60 -26.52 -8.24
CA PRO A 585 -5.01 -26.25 -8.02
C PRO A 585 -5.50 -26.85 -6.70
N ASN A 586 -6.48 -26.21 -6.08
CA ASN A 586 -7.22 -26.76 -4.96
C ASN A 586 -8.26 -27.76 -5.49
N LEU A 587 -8.02 -29.06 -5.31
CA LEU A 587 -8.89 -30.14 -5.78
C LEU A 587 -10.11 -30.34 -4.88
N SER A 588 -10.10 -29.82 -3.64
CA SER A 588 -11.17 -29.98 -2.65
C SER A 588 -12.26 -28.89 -2.72
N LEU A 589 -12.02 -27.78 -3.44
CA LEU A 589 -12.94 -26.66 -3.50
C LEU A 589 -14.34 -27.07 -3.95
N GLY A 590 -15.36 -26.84 -3.09
CA GLY A 590 -16.75 -27.16 -3.37
C GLY A 590 -17.07 -28.66 -3.46
N ARG A 591 -16.14 -29.54 -3.06
CA ARG A 591 -16.33 -31.00 -3.10
C ARG A 591 -17.14 -31.52 -1.92
N PRO A 592 -17.81 -32.67 -2.07
CA PRO A 592 -18.53 -33.30 -0.98
C PRO A 592 -17.59 -33.62 0.20
N ALA A 593 -17.87 -33.06 1.35
CA ALA A 593 -17.13 -33.33 2.58
C ALA A 593 -18.03 -33.87 3.67
N THR A 594 -17.48 -34.72 4.54
CA THR A 594 -18.15 -35.32 5.68
C THR A 594 -17.24 -35.24 6.91
N GLN A 595 -17.83 -35.34 8.09
CA GLN A 595 -17.10 -35.39 9.37
C GLN A 595 -17.76 -36.37 10.30
N LYS A 596 -17.06 -36.82 11.33
CA LYS A 596 -17.50 -37.86 12.27
C LYS A 596 -18.84 -37.54 12.92
N SER A 597 -19.01 -36.29 13.31
CA SER A 597 -20.24 -35.74 13.88
C SER A 597 -20.33 -34.26 13.55
N THR A 598 -21.49 -33.63 13.80
CA THR A 598 -21.62 -32.18 13.61
C THR A 598 -22.08 -31.57 14.93
N GLY A 599 -21.23 -30.73 15.51
CA GLY A 599 -21.51 -29.89 16.67
C GLY A 599 -21.85 -28.46 16.26
N TYR A 600 -22.72 -27.80 17.00
CA TYR A 600 -23.05 -26.37 16.85
C TYR A 600 -23.47 -25.92 15.44
N ASP A 601 -24.14 -26.80 14.68
CA ASP A 601 -24.56 -26.56 13.30
C ASP A 601 -23.40 -26.13 12.36
N ALA A 602 -22.20 -26.68 12.59
CA ALA A 602 -20.99 -26.38 11.83
C ALA A 602 -20.59 -27.57 10.91
N PRO A 603 -21.19 -27.66 9.70
CA PRO A 603 -21.04 -28.81 8.81
C PRO A 603 -19.65 -28.90 8.17
N ALA A 604 -19.27 -30.10 7.71
CA ALA A 604 -18.01 -30.37 7.05
C ALA A 604 -17.76 -29.52 5.79
N SER A 605 -18.82 -29.08 5.12
CA SER A 605 -18.72 -28.29 3.87
C SER A 605 -18.10 -26.90 4.05
N ARG A 606 -18.03 -26.38 5.27
CA ARG A 606 -17.35 -25.11 5.56
C ARG A 606 -15.85 -25.17 5.32
N ALA A 607 -15.24 -26.35 5.37
CA ALA A 607 -13.81 -26.50 5.13
C ALA A 607 -13.43 -26.77 3.66
N VAL A 608 -14.36 -26.57 2.73
CA VAL A 608 -14.12 -26.69 1.27
C VAL A 608 -14.83 -25.59 0.49
N ASP A 609 -15.23 -24.50 1.14
CA ASP A 609 -15.97 -23.40 0.50
C ASP A 609 -15.06 -22.27 -0.03
N GLY A 610 -13.75 -22.40 0.18
CA GLY A 610 -12.73 -21.43 -0.21
C GLY A 610 -12.52 -20.31 0.82
N ASN A 611 -13.25 -20.29 1.93
CA ASN A 611 -13.11 -19.28 2.97
C ASN A 611 -12.11 -19.71 4.04
N THR A 612 -10.98 -19.03 4.10
CA THR A 612 -9.88 -19.34 5.02
C THR A 612 -9.97 -18.61 6.37
N ASP A 613 -11.06 -17.86 6.64
CA ASP A 613 -11.25 -17.15 7.90
C ASP A 613 -11.47 -18.15 9.06
N GLY A 614 -10.50 -18.23 9.96
CA GLY A 614 -10.53 -19.10 11.14
C GLY A 614 -11.39 -18.60 12.31
N ASN A 615 -12.18 -17.55 12.15
CA ASN A 615 -13.00 -16.99 13.21
C ASN A 615 -14.36 -17.68 13.30
N TRP A 616 -14.61 -18.37 14.43
CA TRP A 616 -15.87 -19.02 14.69
C TRP A 616 -17.09 -18.10 14.57
N GLY A 617 -16.96 -16.87 15.05
CA GLY A 617 -18.05 -15.88 15.01
C GLY A 617 -18.49 -15.49 13.61
N ALA A 618 -17.64 -15.72 12.59
CA ALA A 618 -17.95 -15.53 11.18
C ALA A 618 -18.74 -16.71 10.56
N GLY A 619 -18.91 -17.82 11.29
CA GLY A 619 -19.60 -19.01 10.80
C GLY A 619 -18.84 -19.81 9.74
N THR A 620 -17.52 -19.66 9.67
CA THR A 620 -16.63 -20.18 8.61
C THR A 620 -15.95 -21.50 8.97
N THR A 621 -15.96 -21.90 10.24
CA THR A 621 -15.29 -23.12 10.70
C THR A 621 -16.23 -24.30 10.83
N THR A 622 -15.71 -25.52 10.57
CA THR A 622 -16.39 -26.79 10.92
C THR A 622 -16.30 -27.05 12.43
N HIS A 623 -17.10 -27.94 12.96
CA HIS A 623 -16.95 -28.43 14.33
C HIS A 623 -17.58 -29.82 14.49
N THR A 624 -16.82 -30.77 15.04
CA THR A 624 -17.39 -32.06 15.45
C THR A 624 -18.00 -31.94 16.86
N ALA A 625 -18.69 -32.98 17.36
CA ALA A 625 -19.24 -32.98 18.73
C ALA A 625 -18.13 -32.86 19.79
N GLU A 626 -18.50 -32.44 21.00
CA GLU A 626 -17.58 -32.29 22.13
C GLU A 626 -18.16 -32.97 23.37
N PRO A 627 -17.49 -33.97 23.99
CA PRO A 627 -16.19 -34.53 23.58
C PRO A 627 -16.30 -35.50 22.38
N GLU A 628 -15.24 -35.60 21.56
CA GLU A 628 -15.15 -36.51 20.43
C GLU A 628 -13.81 -37.27 20.41
N ARG A 629 -13.85 -38.62 20.46
CA ARG A 629 -12.65 -39.43 20.35
C ARG A 629 -12.22 -39.55 18.90
N GLN A 630 -10.91 -39.25 18.60
CA GLN A 630 -10.37 -39.41 17.29
C GLN A 630 -11.23 -38.75 16.18
N ALA A 631 -11.64 -37.50 16.45
CA ALA A 631 -12.47 -36.72 15.53
C ALA A 631 -11.84 -36.64 14.14
N TRP A 632 -12.66 -36.81 13.09
CA TRP A 632 -12.17 -36.75 11.72
C TRP A 632 -13.07 -35.90 10.83
N TRP A 633 -12.47 -35.42 9.77
CA TRP A 633 -13.08 -34.77 8.62
C TRP A 633 -12.50 -35.38 7.34
N GLN A 634 -13.31 -35.55 6.29
CA GLN A 634 -12.84 -36.06 4.99
C GLN A 634 -13.58 -35.44 3.81
N VAL A 635 -12.91 -35.43 2.65
CA VAL A 635 -13.44 -34.95 1.38
C VAL A 635 -13.33 -36.02 0.29
N ASP A 636 -14.32 -36.10 -0.61
CA ASP A 636 -14.30 -36.87 -1.84
C ASP A 636 -13.97 -35.91 -3.00
N LEU A 637 -12.78 -36.02 -3.60
CA LEU A 637 -12.35 -35.23 -4.72
C LEU A 637 -13.08 -35.50 -6.04
N GLY A 638 -13.92 -36.55 -6.04
CA GLY A 638 -14.72 -36.99 -7.20
C GLY A 638 -13.98 -37.92 -8.17
N ALA A 639 -12.67 -37.80 -8.28
CA ALA A 639 -11.81 -38.67 -9.09
C ALA A 639 -10.45 -38.86 -8.39
N SER A 640 -9.75 -39.97 -8.74
CA SER A 640 -8.36 -40.14 -8.33
C SER A 640 -7.48 -39.10 -9.01
N ALA A 641 -6.55 -38.52 -8.25
CA ALA A 641 -5.59 -37.53 -8.74
C ALA A 641 -4.23 -37.71 -8.07
N PRO A 642 -3.12 -37.35 -8.74
CA PRO A 642 -1.82 -37.19 -8.10
C PRO A 642 -1.89 -36.05 -7.07
N LEU A 643 -1.52 -36.37 -5.82
CA LEU A 643 -1.61 -35.42 -4.68
C LEU A 643 -0.21 -35.03 -4.21
N ASP A 644 0.02 -33.71 -4.07
CA ASP A 644 1.27 -33.18 -3.56
C ASP A 644 1.21 -32.93 -2.03
N GLY A 645 0.03 -32.51 -1.53
CA GLY A 645 -0.14 -32.21 -0.12
C GLY A 645 -1.48 -31.58 0.21
N VAL A 646 -1.58 -31.10 1.43
CA VAL A 646 -2.79 -30.46 1.96
C VAL A 646 -2.39 -29.22 2.73
N ASP A 647 -3.03 -28.10 2.43
CA ASP A 647 -2.99 -26.91 3.27
C ASP A 647 -4.22 -26.91 4.18
N VAL A 648 -4.00 -26.73 5.47
CA VAL A 648 -5.04 -26.79 6.49
C VAL A 648 -5.12 -25.46 7.23
N TRP A 649 -6.27 -24.80 7.23
CA TRP A 649 -6.51 -23.59 8.00
C TRP A 649 -7.20 -23.91 9.32
N ASN A 650 -6.50 -23.55 10.39
CA ASN A 650 -6.96 -23.77 11.76
C ASN A 650 -7.94 -22.69 12.21
N ARG A 651 -8.69 -22.96 13.26
CA ARG A 651 -9.47 -21.98 14.00
C ARG A 651 -8.53 -20.98 14.70
N LEU A 652 -8.84 -19.66 14.68
CA LEU A 652 -7.94 -18.59 15.15
C LEU A 652 -8.48 -17.80 16.37
N ASP A 653 -9.80 -17.75 16.57
CA ASP A 653 -10.41 -16.98 17.65
C ASP A 653 -10.25 -17.63 19.02
N CYS A 654 -10.14 -18.96 19.08
CA CYS A 654 -9.79 -19.74 20.27
C CYS A 654 -9.27 -21.12 19.87
N CYS A 655 -8.78 -21.87 20.84
CA CYS A 655 -8.72 -23.32 20.79
C CYS A 655 -7.88 -23.90 19.64
N ALA A 656 -6.96 -23.12 19.07
CA ALA A 656 -6.08 -23.52 17.96
C ALA A 656 -5.19 -24.73 18.35
N ASP A 657 -4.90 -24.87 19.64
CA ASP A 657 -4.14 -25.97 20.24
C ASP A 657 -4.82 -27.35 20.14
N ARG A 658 -6.12 -27.40 19.77
CA ARG A 658 -6.85 -28.64 19.55
C ARG A 658 -6.42 -29.35 18.27
N LEU A 659 -5.96 -28.61 17.23
CA LEU A 659 -5.47 -29.15 15.96
C LEU A 659 -3.95 -29.42 16.05
N LYS A 660 -3.59 -30.43 16.81
CA LYS A 660 -2.24 -30.97 16.97
C LYS A 660 -2.33 -32.49 17.12
N ASP A 661 -1.23 -33.17 16.91
CA ASP A 661 -1.16 -34.64 16.93
C ASP A 661 -2.27 -35.26 16.09
N PHE A 662 -2.20 -34.99 14.78
CA PHE A 662 -3.19 -35.43 13.80
C PHE A 662 -2.56 -36.06 12.58
N TRP A 663 -3.37 -36.81 11.84
CA TRP A 663 -2.97 -37.46 10.60
C TRP A 663 -3.70 -36.89 9.41
N VAL A 664 -2.96 -36.70 8.32
CA VAL A 664 -3.49 -36.41 6.99
C VAL A 664 -3.32 -37.65 6.13
N MET A 665 -4.41 -38.19 5.62
CA MET A 665 -4.44 -39.46 4.90
C MET A 665 -5.06 -39.31 3.53
N ALA A 666 -4.48 -39.98 2.54
CA ALA A 666 -5.00 -40.07 1.18
C ALA A 666 -5.30 -41.55 0.79
N SER A 667 -6.40 -41.78 0.08
CA SER A 667 -6.83 -43.12 -0.32
C SER A 667 -7.62 -43.08 -1.65
N GLU A 668 -7.53 -44.15 -2.44
CA GLU A 668 -8.39 -44.37 -3.59
C GLU A 668 -9.82 -44.81 -3.19
N GLN A 669 -9.98 -45.35 -1.99
CA GLN A 669 -11.25 -45.84 -1.46
C GLN A 669 -11.73 -44.96 -0.29
N PRO A 670 -13.04 -44.84 -0.08
CA PRO A 670 -13.56 -44.09 1.06
C PRO A 670 -13.10 -44.70 2.40
N PHE A 671 -12.75 -43.84 3.35
CA PHE A 671 -12.44 -44.28 4.71
C PHE A 671 -13.74 -44.72 5.40
N THR A 672 -13.84 -45.96 5.83
CA THR A 672 -15.01 -46.54 6.48
C THR A 672 -14.81 -46.84 7.97
N ASP A 673 -13.56 -46.77 8.46
CA ASP A 673 -13.22 -47.03 9.86
C ASP A 673 -12.96 -45.71 10.62
N ASP A 674 -13.54 -45.61 11.83
CA ASP A 674 -13.36 -44.45 12.70
C ASP A 674 -12.14 -44.57 13.61
N ASP A 675 -11.59 -45.76 13.76
CA ASP A 675 -10.36 -45.98 14.54
C ASP A 675 -9.14 -45.55 13.70
N LEU A 676 -8.36 -44.62 14.26
CA LEU A 676 -7.22 -44.01 13.57
C LEU A 676 -6.17 -45.03 13.16
N ASP A 677 -5.83 -45.99 14.04
CA ASP A 677 -4.79 -46.97 13.72
C ASP A 677 -5.18 -47.90 12.58
N ARG A 678 -6.44 -48.32 12.51
CA ARG A 678 -6.95 -49.09 11.40
C ARG A 678 -7.07 -48.26 10.12
N ALA A 679 -7.54 -47.02 10.21
CA ALA A 679 -7.67 -46.16 9.05
C ALA A 679 -6.32 -45.84 8.40
N ARG A 680 -5.30 -45.45 9.20
CA ARG A 680 -3.98 -45.09 8.66
C ARG A 680 -3.13 -46.27 8.17
N THR A 681 -3.41 -47.47 8.62
CA THR A 681 -2.67 -48.71 8.22
C THR A 681 -3.43 -49.52 7.21
N ALA A 682 -4.61 -49.08 6.74
CA ALA A 682 -5.38 -49.79 5.74
C ALA A 682 -4.61 -49.87 4.39
N PRO A 683 -4.74 -50.99 3.67
CA PRO A 683 -4.10 -51.16 2.35
C PRO A 683 -4.44 -50.02 1.39
N GLY A 684 -3.43 -49.41 0.77
CA GLY A 684 -3.60 -48.33 -0.20
C GLY A 684 -3.81 -46.96 0.40
N VAL A 685 -3.64 -46.79 1.72
CA VAL A 685 -3.65 -45.48 2.41
C VAL A 685 -2.22 -44.95 2.51
N THR A 686 -2.01 -43.74 2.05
CA THR A 686 -0.84 -42.92 2.39
C THR A 686 -1.18 -42.02 3.56
N ALA A 687 -0.41 -42.09 4.64
CA ALA A 687 -0.68 -41.34 5.87
C ALA A 687 0.55 -40.53 6.30
N VAL A 688 0.35 -39.27 6.66
CA VAL A 688 1.37 -38.35 7.17
C VAL A 688 0.96 -37.87 8.56
N HIS A 689 1.87 -38.00 9.53
CA HIS A 689 1.66 -37.56 10.90
C HIS A 689 2.14 -36.11 11.08
N VAL A 690 1.35 -35.31 11.76
CA VAL A 690 1.64 -33.94 12.17
C VAL A 690 1.61 -33.88 13.69
N GLU A 691 2.78 -33.83 14.33
CA GLU A 691 2.90 -33.82 15.80
C GLU A 691 2.58 -32.44 16.38
N ASP A 692 3.05 -31.39 15.72
CA ASP A 692 2.89 -30.01 16.18
C ASP A 692 1.50 -29.45 15.86
N GLN A 693 1.18 -28.33 16.49
CA GLN A 693 -0.03 -27.57 16.20
C GLN A 693 0.00 -27.04 14.76
N ALA A 694 -1.08 -27.28 14.00
CA ALA A 694 -1.20 -26.72 12.66
C ALA A 694 -1.24 -25.18 12.68
N GLY A 695 -0.51 -24.55 11.74
CA GLY A 695 -0.63 -23.14 11.43
C GLY A 695 -1.94 -22.80 10.72
N SER A 696 -2.04 -21.60 10.18
CA SER A 696 -3.17 -21.19 9.34
C SER A 696 -2.65 -20.36 8.14
N PRO A 697 -2.26 -21.05 7.03
CA PRO A 697 -2.29 -22.51 6.83
C PRO A 697 -1.13 -23.27 7.48
N GLY A 698 -1.41 -24.53 7.84
CA GLY A 698 -0.40 -25.55 8.07
C GLY A 698 -0.27 -26.42 6.82
N THR A 699 0.91 -26.48 6.20
CA THR A 699 1.13 -27.27 4.98
C THR A 699 1.67 -28.66 5.29
N VAL A 700 0.98 -29.69 4.80
CA VAL A 700 1.35 -31.10 4.94
C VAL A 700 1.67 -31.68 3.57
N LYS A 701 2.89 -32.13 3.34
CA LYS A 701 3.30 -32.72 2.06
C LYS A 701 3.12 -34.24 2.06
N PHE A 702 2.56 -34.76 1.00
CA PHE A 702 2.53 -36.21 0.77
C PHE A 702 3.86 -36.70 0.17
N PRO A 703 4.25 -37.98 0.38
CA PRO A 703 5.35 -38.61 -0.35
C PRO A 703 5.14 -38.54 -1.87
N ALA A 704 6.24 -38.43 -2.61
CA ALA A 704 6.18 -38.37 -4.05
C ALA A 704 5.46 -39.64 -4.66
N GLY A 705 4.60 -39.41 -5.62
CA GLY A 705 3.80 -40.47 -6.25
C GLY A 705 2.53 -40.85 -5.49
N THR A 706 2.16 -40.12 -4.45
CA THR A 706 0.86 -40.34 -3.79
C THR A 706 -0.28 -40.00 -4.74
N THR A 707 -1.24 -40.93 -4.85
CA THR A 707 -2.52 -40.72 -5.54
C THR A 707 -3.67 -40.96 -4.59
N GLY A 708 -4.82 -40.36 -4.87
CA GLY A 708 -6.01 -40.57 -4.06
C GLY A 708 -7.21 -39.78 -4.54
N ARG A 709 -8.39 -40.34 -4.25
CA ARG A 709 -9.69 -39.70 -4.44
C ARG A 709 -10.21 -39.12 -3.10
N TYR A 710 -9.89 -39.78 -2.01
CA TYR A 710 -10.37 -39.39 -0.67
C TYR A 710 -9.21 -38.86 0.16
N VAL A 711 -9.43 -37.73 0.84
CA VAL A 711 -8.46 -37.16 1.79
C VAL A 711 -9.17 -37.00 3.16
N ARG A 712 -8.53 -37.49 4.23
CA ARG A 712 -9.03 -37.41 5.60
C ARG A 712 -8.03 -36.72 6.51
N ILE A 713 -8.53 -35.86 7.39
CA ILE A 713 -7.81 -35.31 8.55
C ILE A 713 -8.42 -35.92 9.79
N GLN A 714 -7.59 -36.53 10.68
CA GLN A 714 -8.06 -37.21 11.87
C GLN A 714 -7.13 -36.93 13.07
N LEU A 715 -7.73 -36.51 14.19
CA LEU A 715 -7.01 -36.30 15.44
C LEU A 715 -6.64 -37.63 16.12
N ALA A 716 -5.49 -37.67 16.79
CA ALA A 716 -5.14 -38.75 17.71
C ALA A 716 -5.78 -38.57 19.12
N SER A 717 -6.31 -37.41 19.40
CA SER A 717 -6.92 -37.04 20.68
C SER A 717 -8.05 -37.96 21.11
N PRO A 718 -8.11 -38.34 22.39
CA PRO A 718 -9.24 -39.17 22.93
C PRO A 718 -10.53 -38.38 23.14
N SER A 719 -10.50 -37.02 23.07
CA SER A 719 -11.66 -36.22 23.50
C SER A 719 -11.81 -34.87 22.79
N ASN A 720 -10.78 -34.38 22.02
CA ASN A 720 -10.87 -33.07 21.38
C ASN A 720 -11.82 -33.11 20.18
N PRO A 721 -12.67 -32.10 20.00
CA PRO A 721 -13.37 -31.89 18.76
C PRO A 721 -12.39 -31.43 17.67
N LEU A 722 -12.75 -31.66 16.41
CA LEU A 722 -12.02 -31.13 15.24
C LEU A 722 -12.74 -29.90 14.72
N SER A 723 -11.99 -28.79 14.55
CA SER A 723 -12.46 -27.57 13.91
C SER A 723 -11.48 -27.16 12.83
N LEU A 724 -12.00 -26.92 11.62
CA LEU A 724 -11.22 -26.54 10.44
C LEU A 724 -11.90 -25.35 9.78
N ALA A 725 -11.12 -24.30 9.41
CA ALA A 725 -11.63 -23.22 8.60
C ALA A 725 -11.66 -23.61 7.11
N GLU A 726 -10.54 -24.15 6.60
CA GLU A 726 -10.46 -24.59 5.21
C GLU A 726 -9.45 -25.72 5.08
N VAL A 727 -9.66 -26.59 4.10
CA VAL A 727 -8.74 -27.67 3.72
C VAL A 727 -8.57 -27.63 2.20
N GLN A 728 -7.39 -27.28 1.73
CA GLN A 728 -7.08 -27.24 0.30
C GLN A 728 -6.19 -28.43 -0.06
N VAL A 729 -6.71 -29.35 -0.81
CA VAL A 729 -5.95 -30.49 -1.32
C VAL A 729 -5.23 -30.07 -2.60
N ARG A 730 -3.90 -30.04 -2.55
CA ARG A 730 -3.04 -29.66 -3.67
C ARG A 730 -2.67 -30.88 -4.48
N GLY A 731 -2.96 -30.83 -5.77
CA GLY A 731 -2.70 -31.92 -6.67
C GLY A 731 -2.79 -31.53 -8.13
N ARG A 732 -2.55 -32.48 -9.03
CA ARG A 732 -2.62 -32.26 -10.48
C ARG A 732 -3.91 -32.89 -11.02
N GLN A 733 -4.59 -32.15 -11.89
CA GLN A 733 -5.77 -32.69 -12.61
C GLN A 733 -5.37 -33.54 -13.79
#